data_d16694e54f21cb0959e122cfa82affc3
#
_entry.id   d16694e54f21cb0959e122cfa82affc3
#
_cell.length_a   1.000
_cell.length_b   1.000
_cell.length_c   1.000
_cell.angle_alpha   90.00
_cell.angle_beta   90.00
_cell.angle_gamma   90.00
#
_symmetry.space_group_name_H-M   'P 1'
#
loop_
_entity.id
_entity.type
_entity.pdbx_description
1 polymer ?
#
loop_
_entity_poly.entity_id
_entity_poly.type
_entity_poly.pdbx_seq_one_letter_code
_entity_poly.pdbx_strand_id
1 'polypeptide(L)'
;MAPGPTHGKVSRSGRRNRLRRKLPRRTFAPLAWMRDERNASAALVLAGFVAVAAALVAMLQDLPREYAGQRAERGRVNRLEHVDVDAAATAQRRTDARKVAPRVYSASADYVERIRAEIEGLPLLVRDKASIDELPPGMAERYALDAEAFRALVALSTPGQEEEWRTWTDRLLSRLTVTVPIVAAGDFEAYSTAARRTVVLPPAAGVPGDRARAENLGRNAIELRTEDPAAMRTRLVAEATESGFPMALARPAVSPILADAKPTVEFDAAATKQAAEEAADAITPVTVMHPRGEGVYVAGDVLTAEQVSRSRAEDARYRESRSPLRLAAILVSAGALAAALALLASAFLASADASTFRDWRRLATVMAAALVPIASAAAAAFALPGAVAHAAIGGAILATGIATIAFGIRTSLTVIPVQAALLAAALSGAAGVWVPALAASVSYAVLLRDVRHRSTLVTAALAAAAGAGASAVVVHGAIGFDAPGSVTTVLGDALITFVTAAFAGFVVLGLLPAIERASGHATGLSLIELRDPRQPLLRELQRAAPGTWNHSLQVANIAEAAAESIGADGLLAYVGALYHDIGKMNKPEYFVENQSGINRHERLSPAMSLLVIVGHVKDGMELAAEYALPMQLRHFIESHHGTTLMEYFFHAAQRRAGNDGINEADFRYPGPKPRTREAAVMMLCDCVESACRTLSEPTPARIEQLVRDLSHRRLVDGQFDDSPLTLRELRTVEDSIIKSLNAIYHGRISYPSMRSGQRGEQAASRAAS
;
A
#
# COMPACT_ATOMS: atom_id res chain seq x y z
N MET A 1 -87.32 -30.90 39.71
CA MET A 1 -86.78 -30.41 38.43
C MET A 1 -85.78 -29.25 38.69
N ALA A 2 -84.48 -29.49 38.63
CA ALA A 2 -83.43 -28.46 38.76
C ALA A 2 -82.74 -28.31 37.41
N PRO A 3 -82.47 -27.08 36.93
CA PRO A 3 -81.77 -26.87 35.66
C PRO A 3 -80.27 -26.98 35.86
N GLY A 4 -79.62 -27.71 34.91
CA GLY A 4 -78.18 -27.95 34.85
C GLY A 4 -77.34 -26.71 34.43
N PRO A 5 -76.01 -26.71 34.63
CA PRO A 5 -75.13 -25.56 34.39
C PRO A 5 -74.78 -25.40 32.91
N THR A 6 -74.94 -24.18 32.39
CA THR A 6 -74.54 -23.77 31.04
C THR A 6 -73.03 -23.62 30.92
N HIS A 7 -72.39 -24.45 30.08
CA HIS A 7 -71.05 -24.31 29.69
C HIS A 7 -70.88 -23.08 28.78
N GLY A 8 -70.26 -21.99 29.30
CA GLY A 8 -69.81 -20.81 28.52
C GLY A 8 -68.66 -21.15 27.64
N LYS A 9 -68.83 -21.10 26.30
CA LYS A 9 -67.73 -21.17 25.29
C LYS A 9 -66.83 -19.93 25.38
N VAL A 10 -65.65 -20.04 25.99
CA VAL A 10 -64.67 -19.01 25.95
C VAL A 10 -64.04 -18.98 24.52
N SER A 11 -64.32 -17.89 23.79
CA SER A 11 -63.86 -17.69 22.40
C SER A 11 -62.36 -17.74 22.29
N ARG A 12 -61.86 -18.50 21.32
CA ARG A 12 -60.42 -18.60 20.99
C ARG A 12 -59.71 -17.24 20.70
N SER A 13 -60.44 -16.20 20.36
CA SER A 13 -59.99 -14.86 20.11
C SER A 13 -59.47 -14.10 21.36
N GLY A 14 -60.14 -14.32 22.53
CA GLY A 14 -59.80 -13.67 23.78
C GLY A 14 -58.44 -14.15 24.37
N ARG A 15 -58.06 -15.42 24.13
CA ARG A 15 -56.77 -15.98 24.58
C ARG A 15 -55.58 -15.45 23.75
N ARG A 16 -55.79 -15.28 22.44
CA ARG A 16 -54.77 -14.74 21.53
C ARG A 16 -54.44 -13.26 21.81
N ASN A 17 -55.44 -12.48 22.20
CA ASN A 17 -55.27 -11.07 22.54
C ASN A 17 -54.63 -10.86 23.92
N ARG A 18 -54.85 -11.77 24.90
CA ARG A 18 -54.18 -11.72 26.21
C ARG A 18 -52.70 -12.11 26.12
N LEU A 19 -52.32 -13.02 25.23
CA LEU A 19 -50.92 -13.37 24.97
C LEU A 19 -50.16 -12.25 24.24
N ARG A 20 -50.82 -11.54 23.30
CA ARG A 20 -50.19 -10.37 22.63
C ARG A 20 -49.96 -9.18 23.57
N ARG A 21 -50.72 -9.02 24.64
CA ARG A 21 -50.53 -7.96 25.64
C ARG A 21 -49.40 -8.23 26.63
N LYS A 22 -48.90 -9.46 26.75
CA LYS A 22 -47.82 -9.85 27.68
C LYS A 22 -46.44 -9.91 27.04
N LEU A 23 -46.32 -9.79 25.73
CA LEU A 23 -45.01 -9.64 25.09
C LEU A 23 -44.58 -8.16 25.25
N PRO A 24 -43.49 -7.88 25.96
CA PRO A 24 -42.97 -6.53 25.99
C PRO A 24 -42.67 -6.11 24.54
N ARG A 25 -43.30 -5.02 24.10
CA ARG A 25 -42.87 -4.35 22.87
C ARG A 25 -41.42 -3.96 23.13
N ARG A 26 -40.45 -4.68 22.53
CA ARG A 26 -39.07 -4.24 22.46
C ARG A 26 -39.07 -2.95 21.65
N THR A 27 -39.27 -1.82 22.31
CA THR A 27 -38.93 -0.52 21.76
C THR A 27 -37.42 -0.53 21.67
N PHE A 28 -36.91 -0.49 20.45
CA PHE A 28 -35.48 -0.34 20.23
C PHE A 28 -35.09 1.04 20.77
N ALA A 29 -34.49 1.06 21.96
CA ALA A 29 -33.95 2.26 22.56
C ALA A 29 -32.44 2.29 22.25
N PRO A 30 -31.97 3.04 21.25
CA PRO A 30 -30.56 3.03 20.83
C PRO A 30 -29.61 3.37 21.97
N LEU A 31 -30.00 4.28 22.88
CA LEU A 31 -29.21 4.62 24.05
C LEU A 31 -29.10 3.48 25.10
N ALA A 32 -30.15 2.65 25.24
CA ALA A 32 -30.08 1.49 26.11
C ALA A 32 -29.24 0.36 25.52
N TRP A 33 -29.22 0.23 24.18
CA TRP A 33 -28.39 -0.73 23.45
C TRP A 33 -26.91 -0.35 23.56
N MET A 34 -26.54 0.95 23.52
CA MET A 34 -25.18 1.44 23.68
C MET A 34 -24.61 1.35 25.08
N ARG A 35 -25.43 1.06 26.11
CA ARG A 35 -24.96 0.85 27.49
C ARG A 35 -24.23 -0.48 27.70
N ASP A 36 -24.40 -1.43 26.79
CA ASP A 36 -23.60 -2.65 26.76
C ASP A 36 -22.22 -2.31 26.15
N GLU A 37 -21.15 -2.55 26.89
CA GLU A 37 -19.75 -2.24 26.46
C GLU A 37 -19.40 -2.88 25.11
N ARG A 38 -19.94 -4.06 24.82
CA ARG A 38 -19.72 -4.75 23.53
C ARG A 38 -20.37 -4.01 22.38
N ASN A 39 -21.57 -3.52 22.57
CA ASN A 39 -22.29 -2.75 21.57
C ASN A 39 -21.69 -1.36 21.36
N ALA A 40 -21.20 -0.74 22.44
CA ALA A 40 -20.50 0.54 22.39
C ALA A 40 -19.19 0.41 21.59
N SER A 41 -18.40 -0.65 21.81
CA SER A 41 -17.17 -0.91 21.06
C SER A 41 -17.44 -1.16 19.57
N ALA A 42 -18.48 -1.92 19.23
CA ALA A 42 -18.89 -2.13 17.84
C ALA A 42 -19.34 -0.82 17.18
N ALA A 43 -20.12 0.01 17.87
CA ALA A 43 -20.54 1.31 17.37
C ALA A 43 -19.34 2.24 17.11
N LEU A 44 -18.33 2.23 17.98
CA LEU A 44 -17.10 3.01 17.81
C LEU A 44 -16.31 2.55 16.57
N VAL A 45 -16.19 1.24 16.35
CA VAL A 45 -15.54 0.67 15.16
C VAL A 45 -16.24 1.11 13.89
N LEU A 46 -17.58 1.03 13.86
CA LEU A 46 -18.37 1.44 12.70
C LEU A 46 -18.26 2.96 12.45
N ALA A 47 -18.30 3.77 13.51
CA ALA A 47 -18.09 5.23 13.39
C ALA A 47 -16.69 5.56 12.85
N GLY A 48 -15.65 4.88 13.34
CA GLY A 48 -14.29 5.02 12.83
C GLY A 48 -14.18 4.62 11.36
N PHE A 49 -14.77 3.50 10.96
CA PHE A 49 -14.85 3.08 9.56
C PHE A 49 -15.51 4.14 8.68
N VAL A 50 -16.67 4.68 9.10
CA VAL A 50 -17.40 5.72 8.35
C VAL A 50 -16.54 6.97 8.18
N ALA A 51 -15.88 7.43 9.25
CA ALA A 51 -15.03 8.61 9.21
C ALA A 51 -13.83 8.43 8.26
N VAL A 52 -13.13 7.30 8.36
CA VAL A 52 -11.97 7.01 7.51
C VAL A 52 -12.39 6.78 6.06
N ALA A 53 -13.47 6.04 5.81
CA ALA A 53 -13.99 5.82 4.46
C ALA A 53 -14.41 7.14 3.80
N ALA A 54 -15.13 8.01 4.52
CA ALA A 54 -15.54 9.31 4.01
C ALA A 54 -14.35 10.19 3.66
N ALA A 55 -13.32 10.22 4.53
CA ALA A 55 -12.10 10.98 4.29
C ALA A 55 -11.34 10.46 3.06
N LEU A 56 -11.14 9.15 2.94
CA LEU A 56 -10.43 8.54 1.80
C LEU A 56 -11.19 8.71 0.49
N VAL A 57 -12.53 8.54 0.50
CA VAL A 57 -13.37 8.77 -0.69
C VAL A 57 -13.29 10.23 -1.13
N ALA A 58 -13.47 11.17 -0.21
CA ALA A 58 -13.39 12.60 -0.52
C ALA A 58 -11.99 12.97 -1.03
N MET A 59 -10.93 12.47 -0.40
CA MET A 59 -9.55 12.72 -0.82
C MET A 59 -9.28 12.18 -2.22
N LEU A 60 -9.68 10.93 -2.52
CA LEU A 60 -9.46 10.34 -3.85
C LEU A 60 -10.26 11.03 -4.96
N GLN A 61 -11.44 11.59 -4.65
CA GLN A 61 -12.18 12.39 -5.61
C GLN A 61 -11.47 13.71 -6.00
N ASP A 62 -10.57 14.18 -5.13
CA ASP A 62 -9.85 15.43 -5.29
C ASP A 62 -8.43 15.28 -5.85
N LEU A 63 -7.84 14.09 -5.75
CA LEU A 63 -6.50 13.85 -6.23
C LEU A 63 -6.45 13.71 -7.76
N PRO A 64 -5.46 14.32 -8.43
CA PRO A 64 -5.26 14.14 -9.87
C PRO A 64 -4.83 12.67 -10.12
N ARG A 65 -5.55 12.02 -11.04
CA ARG A 65 -5.35 10.59 -11.36
C ARG A 65 -4.94 10.35 -12.80
N GLU A 66 -5.05 11.40 -13.61
CA GLU A 66 -4.77 11.34 -15.04
C GLU A 66 -3.27 11.38 -15.30
N TYR A 67 -2.81 10.58 -16.27
CA TYR A 67 -1.43 10.56 -16.73
C TYR A 67 -1.36 10.44 -18.25
N ALA A 68 -0.29 10.94 -18.82
CA ALA A 68 -0.09 10.91 -20.27
C ALA A 68 0.02 9.45 -20.75
N GLY A 69 -0.68 9.14 -21.86
CA GLY A 69 -0.79 7.79 -22.40
C GLY A 69 -1.96 6.99 -21.84
N GLN A 70 -2.66 7.47 -20.82
CA GLN A 70 -3.89 6.85 -20.32
C GLN A 70 -5.03 7.03 -21.31
N ARG A 71 -5.87 6.00 -21.46
CA ARG A 71 -7.13 6.13 -22.18
C ARG A 71 -8.21 6.72 -21.28
N ALA A 72 -8.87 7.77 -21.73
CA ALA A 72 -9.94 8.43 -21.00
C ALA A 72 -11.21 7.56 -20.99
N GLU A 73 -11.68 7.13 -19.82
CA GLU A 73 -12.96 6.41 -19.69
C GLU A 73 -14.18 7.34 -19.89
N ARG A 74 -13.99 8.64 -19.68
CA ARG A 74 -15.04 9.67 -19.79
C ARG A 74 -14.46 10.93 -20.38
N GLY A 75 -15.30 11.67 -21.10
CA GLY A 75 -14.94 13.02 -21.52
C GLY A 75 -14.85 13.98 -20.33
N ARG A 76 -14.02 15.00 -20.48
CA ARG A 76 -13.85 16.08 -19.50
C ARG A 76 -14.07 17.44 -20.12
N VAL A 77 -14.79 18.28 -19.41
CA VAL A 77 -14.97 19.70 -19.73
C VAL A 77 -14.52 20.57 -18.56
N ASN A 78 -14.06 21.79 -18.83
CA ASN A 78 -13.69 22.73 -17.79
C ASN A 78 -14.91 23.09 -16.92
N ARG A 79 -14.80 22.85 -15.60
CA ARG A 79 -15.88 23.17 -14.63
C ARG A 79 -15.94 24.64 -14.28
N LEU A 80 -14.82 25.35 -14.47
CA LEU A 80 -14.70 26.79 -14.27
C LEU A 80 -13.79 27.40 -15.35
N GLU A 81 -13.94 28.72 -15.55
CA GLU A 81 -12.97 29.49 -16.32
C GLU A 81 -11.66 29.55 -15.55
N HIS A 82 -10.55 29.24 -16.21
CA HIS A 82 -9.24 29.29 -15.62
C HIS A 82 -8.18 29.69 -16.65
N VAL A 83 -7.07 30.18 -16.12
CA VAL A 83 -5.91 30.57 -16.92
C VAL A 83 -4.82 29.50 -16.69
N ASP A 84 -4.31 28.95 -17.76
CA ASP A 84 -3.17 28.03 -17.75
C ASP A 84 -1.94 28.64 -18.40
N VAL A 85 -0.76 28.14 -18.08
CA VAL A 85 0.50 28.55 -18.68
C VAL A 85 0.79 27.67 -19.90
N ASP A 86 0.85 28.30 -21.07
CA ASP A 86 1.37 27.65 -22.27
C ASP A 86 2.89 27.51 -22.16
N ALA A 87 3.32 26.36 -21.71
CA ALA A 87 4.74 26.05 -21.52
C ALA A 87 5.52 26.06 -22.85
N ALA A 88 4.88 25.61 -23.95
CA ALA A 88 5.51 25.56 -25.27
C ALA A 88 5.74 26.97 -25.84
N ALA A 89 4.69 27.80 -25.84
CA ALA A 89 4.80 29.18 -26.27
C ALA A 89 5.74 30.00 -25.36
N THR A 90 5.72 29.76 -24.06
CA THR A 90 6.66 30.38 -23.11
C THR A 90 8.10 29.97 -23.41
N ALA A 91 8.39 28.70 -23.63
CA ALA A 91 9.72 28.21 -23.97
C ALA A 91 10.21 28.75 -25.31
N GLN A 92 9.31 28.85 -26.30
CA GLN A 92 9.64 29.45 -27.59
C GLN A 92 9.99 30.94 -27.43
N ARG A 93 9.19 31.71 -26.69
CA ARG A 93 9.50 33.15 -26.44
C ARG A 93 10.81 33.33 -25.68
N ARG A 94 11.11 32.47 -24.70
CA ARG A 94 12.40 32.49 -24.01
C ARG A 94 13.55 32.18 -24.94
N THR A 95 13.38 31.18 -25.81
CA THR A 95 14.39 30.84 -26.82
C THR A 95 14.64 31.99 -27.78
N ASP A 96 13.58 32.64 -28.21
CA ASP A 96 13.70 33.80 -29.12
C ASP A 96 14.31 35.01 -28.39
N ALA A 97 13.99 35.23 -27.11
CA ALA A 97 14.63 36.25 -26.28
C ALA A 97 16.15 36.02 -26.15
N ARG A 98 16.56 34.77 -25.92
CA ARG A 98 18.02 34.40 -25.91
C ARG A 98 18.69 34.72 -27.24
N LYS A 99 18.03 34.46 -28.36
CA LYS A 99 18.60 34.77 -29.71
C LYS A 99 18.74 36.25 -29.96
N VAL A 100 17.89 37.09 -29.37
CA VAL A 100 17.87 38.55 -29.58
C VAL A 100 18.68 39.28 -28.50
N ALA A 101 19.06 38.59 -27.44
CA ALA A 101 19.84 39.19 -26.35
C ALA A 101 21.13 39.85 -26.83
N PRO A 102 21.58 40.94 -26.19
CA PRO A 102 22.77 41.66 -26.60
C PRO A 102 24.02 40.81 -26.42
N ARG A 103 24.94 40.97 -27.33
CA ARG A 103 26.28 40.39 -27.24
C ARG A 103 27.15 41.36 -26.44
N VAL A 104 27.78 40.87 -25.38
CA VAL A 104 28.55 41.67 -24.44
C VAL A 104 30.05 41.61 -24.77
N TYR A 105 30.68 42.77 -24.73
CA TYR A 105 32.08 42.94 -24.90
C TYR A 105 32.65 43.63 -23.66
N SER A 106 33.81 43.20 -23.19
CA SER A 106 34.52 43.82 -22.10
C SER A 106 35.75 44.58 -22.63
N ALA A 107 36.12 45.71 -22.01
CA ALA A 107 37.32 46.45 -22.37
C ALA A 107 38.60 45.65 -22.05
N SER A 108 39.54 45.62 -22.98
CA SER A 108 40.88 45.05 -22.79
C SER A 108 41.73 45.97 -21.91
N ALA A 109 41.51 45.97 -20.59
CA ALA A 109 42.09 46.92 -19.64
C ALA A 109 43.61 46.97 -19.74
N ASP A 110 44.27 45.81 -19.78
CA ASP A 110 45.74 45.71 -19.85
C ASP A 110 46.31 46.34 -21.15
N TYR A 111 45.59 46.17 -22.25
CA TYR A 111 45.99 46.78 -23.51
C TYR A 111 45.80 48.30 -23.50
N VAL A 112 44.67 48.76 -23.04
CA VAL A 112 44.34 50.21 -22.98
C VAL A 112 45.30 50.94 -22.04
N GLU A 113 45.63 50.36 -20.85
CA GLU A 113 46.58 50.97 -19.93
C GLU A 113 48.03 51.01 -20.49
N ARG A 114 48.45 49.97 -21.21
CA ARG A 114 49.72 49.97 -21.88
C ARG A 114 49.80 51.05 -22.96
N ILE A 115 48.80 51.18 -23.82
CA ILE A 115 48.71 52.23 -24.83
C ILE A 115 48.66 53.62 -24.19
N ARG A 116 47.92 53.77 -23.07
CA ARG A 116 47.91 54.99 -22.26
C ARG A 116 49.34 55.38 -21.86
N ALA A 117 50.08 54.45 -21.25
CA ALA A 117 51.50 54.72 -20.80
C ALA A 117 52.40 55.09 -21.95
N GLU A 118 52.29 54.44 -23.12
CA GLU A 118 53.06 54.77 -24.31
C GLU A 118 52.74 56.17 -24.88
N ILE A 119 51.47 56.55 -24.97
CA ILE A 119 51.08 57.87 -25.46
C ILE A 119 51.47 58.94 -24.44
N GLU A 120 51.19 58.75 -23.15
CA GLU A 120 51.64 59.71 -22.11
C GLU A 120 53.10 59.88 -21.97
N GLY A 121 53.84 58.87 -22.35
CA GLY A 121 55.35 58.88 -22.39
C GLY A 121 55.91 59.72 -23.51
N LEU A 122 55.19 60.03 -24.59
CA LEU A 122 55.70 60.75 -25.75
C LEU A 122 56.35 62.15 -25.47
N PRO A 123 55.66 63.03 -24.71
CA PRO A 123 56.22 64.32 -24.34
C PRO A 123 57.51 64.17 -23.50
N LEU A 124 57.61 63.10 -22.67
CA LEU A 124 58.82 62.86 -21.87
C LEU A 124 60.04 62.40 -22.73
N LEU A 125 59.70 61.70 -23.83
CA LEU A 125 60.75 61.22 -24.76
C LEU A 125 61.53 62.36 -25.42
N VAL A 126 60.88 63.52 -25.62
CA VAL A 126 61.43 64.67 -26.33
C VAL A 126 61.84 65.81 -25.41
N ARG A 127 61.59 65.76 -24.11
CA ARG A 127 61.70 66.83 -23.11
C ARG A 127 63.14 67.52 -23.14
N ASP A 128 64.22 66.73 -23.17
CA ASP A 128 65.57 67.23 -23.04
C ASP A 128 66.34 67.17 -24.38
N LYS A 129 65.57 67.09 -25.51
CA LYS A 129 66.20 67.00 -26.86
C LYS A 129 66.06 68.28 -27.62
N ALA A 130 67.15 68.68 -28.29
CA ALA A 130 67.21 69.93 -29.10
C ALA A 130 66.73 69.67 -30.56
N SER A 131 66.86 68.45 -31.05
CA SER A 131 66.41 68.07 -32.38
C SER A 131 65.93 66.64 -32.46
N ILE A 132 65.21 66.29 -33.52
CA ILE A 132 64.70 64.94 -33.77
C ILE A 132 65.81 63.89 -33.92
N ASP A 133 67.04 64.32 -34.40
CA ASP A 133 68.20 63.45 -34.62
C ASP A 133 68.85 62.99 -33.31
N GLU A 134 68.48 63.59 -32.15
CA GLU A 134 68.91 63.18 -30.82
C GLU A 134 68.09 62.11 -30.19
N LEU A 135 67.00 61.67 -30.86
CA LEU A 135 66.20 60.56 -30.42
C LEU A 135 66.90 59.20 -30.62
N PRO A 136 66.62 58.20 -29.80
CA PRO A 136 67.17 56.85 -30.05
C PRO A 136 66.80 56.33 -31.44
N PRO A 137 67.75 55.59 -32.11
CA PRO A 137 67.47 55.08 -33.45
C PRO A 137 66.18 54.34 -33.60
N GLY A 138 65.33 54.69 -34.61
CA GLY A 138 64.02 54.11 -34.90
C GLY A 138 62.85 54.71 -34.15
N MET A 139 63.05 55.56 -33.13
CA MET A 139 61.96 56.16 -32.36
C MET A 139 61.14 57.16 -33.13
N ALA A 140 61.81 58.01 -33.96
CA ALA A 140 61.11 58.95 -34.82
C ALA A 140 60.17 58.26 -35.83
N GLU A 141 60.64 57.15 -36.42
CA GLU A 141 59.81 56.31 -37.31
C GLU A 141 58.70 55.61 -36.60
N ARG A 142 58.99 55.01 -35.42
CA ARG A 142 58.01 54.27 -34.58
C ARG A 142 56.82 55.15 -34.24
N TYR A 143 57.12 56.40 -33.88
CA TYR A 143 56.00 57.33 -33.45
C TYR A 143 55.62 58.30 -34.56
N ALA A 144 56.05 58.10 -35.79
CA ALA A 144 55.77 58.94 -36.94
C ALA A 144 56.02 60.45 -36.65
N LEU A 145 57.10 60.74 -35.96
CA LEU A 145 57.51 62.10 -35.59
C LEU A 145 58.15 62.78 -36.79
N ASP A 146 57.63 63.92 -37.22
CA ASP A 146 58.30 64.88 -38.14
C ASP A 146 58.76 66.12 -37.37
N ALA A 147 59.41 67.04 -38.03
CA ALA A 147 59.97 68.23 -37.40
C ALA A 147 58.85 69.17 -36.78
N GLU A 148 57.64 69.10 -37.27
CA GLU A 148 56.48 69.87 -36.73
C GLU A 148 55.93 69.18 -35.47
N ALA A 149 55.70 67.88 -35.52
CA ALA A 149 55.29 67.06 -34.37
C ALA A 149 56.27 67.11 -33.24
N PHE A 150 57.57 67.00 -33.55
CA PHE A 150 58.70 67.11 -32.54
C PHE A 150 58.56 68.44 -31.78
N ARG A 151 58.49 69.58 -32.50
CA ARG A 151 58.37 70.92 -31.87
C ARG A 151 57.10 71.07 -31.05
N ALA A 152 56.01 70.57 -31.54
CA ALA A 152 54.76 70.57 -30.81
C ALA A 152 54.81 69.74 -29.53
N LEU A 153 55.48 68.54 -29.54
CA LEU A 153 55.66 67.71 -28.32
C LEU A 153 56.58 68.38 -27.33
N VAL A 154 57.68 69.01 -27.79
CA VAL A 154 58.59 69.77 -26.93
C VAL A 154 57.82 70.90 -26.21
N ALA A 155 56.98 71.62 -26.89
CA ALA A 155 56.12 72.65 -26.27
C ALA A 155 55.26 72.08 -25.16
N LEU A 156 54.66 70.92 -25.34
CA LEU A 156 53.85 70.22 -24.37
C LEU A 156 54.59 69.54 -23.21
N SER A 157 55.92 69.37 -23.35
CA SER A 157 56.77 68.81 -22.28
C SER A 157 57.15 69.83 -21.19
N THR A 158 56.63 71.09 -21.30
CA THR A 158 56.83 72.14 -20.29
C THR A 158 55.86 71.96 -19.12
N PRO A 159 56.26 72.24 -17.85
CA PRO A 159 55.42 72.12 -16.70
C PRO A 159 54.13 72.93 -16.83
N GLY A 160 52.99 72.30 -16.68
CA GLY A 160 51.65 72.89 -16.78
C GLY A 160 50.91 72.57 -18.08
N GLN A 161 51.57 72.07 -19.13
CA GLN A 161 50.89 71.63 -20.37
C GLN A 161 50.71 70.10 -20.46
N GLU A 162 51.35 69.37 -19.58
CA GLU A 162 51.22 67.88 -19.51
C GLU A 162 49.81 67.43 -19.20
N GLU A 163 48.97 68.28 -18.50
CA GLU A 163 47.59 67.98 -18.16
C GLU A 163 46.63 68.00 -19.36
N GLU A 164 46.89 68.87 -20.32
CA GLU A 164 46.19 68.89 -21.61
C GLU A 164 46.46 67.65 -22.45
N TRP A 165 47.70 67.20 -22.51
CA TRP A 165 48.12 65.96 -23.19
C TRP A 165 47.41 64.73 -22.60
N ARG A 166 47.40 64.63 -21.27
CA ARG A 166 46.68 63.54 -20.57
C ARG A 166 45.17 63.61 -20.81
N THR A 167 44.59 64.79 -20.79
CA THR A 167 43.17 64.99 -21.07
C THR A 167 42.83 64.52 -22.50
N TRP A 168 43.60 64.83 -23.51
CA TRP A 168 43.43 64.38 -24.89
C TRP A 168 43.60 62.84 -24.98
N THR A 169 44.59 62.31 -24.31
CA THR A 169 44.87 60.85 -24.25
C THR A 169 43.66 60.12 -23.64
N ASP A 170 43.17 60.60 -22.51
CA ASP A 170 42.01 60.00 -21.83
C ASP A 170 40.75 60.06 -22.73
N ARG A 171 40.52 61.17 -23.40
CA ARG A 171 39.41 61.31 -24.37
C ARG A 171 39.55 60.33 -25.54
N LEU A 172 40.76 60.23 -26.11
CA LEU A 172 41.01 59.30 -27.22
C LEU A 172 40.77 57.85 -26.78
N LEU A 173 41.35 57.43 -25.69
CA LEU A 173 41.20 56.07 -25.20
C LEU A 173 39.75 55.75 -24.79
N SER A 174 39.05 56.72 -24.18
CA SER A 174 37.60 56.58 -23.88
C SER A 174 36.82 56.42 -25.16
N ARG A 175 37.07 57.21 -26.20
CA ARG A 175 36.40 57.09 -27.51
C ARG A 175 36.67 55.72 -28.13
N LEU A 176 37.96 55.28 -28.15
CA LEU A 176 38.35 54.00 -28.71
C LEU A 176 37.90 52.77 -27.89
N THR A 177 37.34 52.99 -26.72
CA THR A 177 36.79 51.91 -25.88
C THR A 177 35.26 51.90 -25.95
N VAL A 178 34.63 53.08 -25.96
CA VAL A 178 33.17 53.23 -25.85
C VAL A 178 32.51 53.60 -27.17
N THR A 179 32.94 54.65 -27.82
CA THR A 179 32.20 55.28 -28.94
C THR A 179 32.58 54.68 -30.29
N VAL A 180 33.87 54.43 -30.48
CA VAL A 180 34.47 53.91 -31.73
C VAL A 180 35.47 52.80 -31.38
N PRO A 181 35.04 51.71 -30.71
CA PRO A 181 35.95 50.68 -30.25
C PRO A 181 36.61 49.96 -31.42
N ILE A 182 37.84 49.49 -31.16
CA ILE A 182 38.58 48.60 -32.07
C ILE A 182 38.15 47.16 -31.73
N VAL A 183 37.66 46.40 -32.72
CA VAL A 183 37.17 45.04 -32.58
C VAL A 183 37.99 44.05 -33.44
N ALA A 184 38.04 42.79 -33.09
CA ALA A 184 38.70 41.77 -33.87
C ALA A 184 38.05 41.57 -35.25
N ALA A 185 38.88 41.18 -36.25
CA ALA A 185 38.37 40.86 -37.58
C ALA A 185 37.34 39.74 -37.54
N GLY A 186 36.22 39.89 -38.24
CA GLY A 186 35.12 38.92 -38.29
C GLY A 186 34.07 39.06 -37.18
N ASP A 187 34.37 39.73 -36.08
CA ASP A 187 33.38 39.96 -35.01
C ASP A 187 32.21 40.82 -35.46
N PHE A 188 32.39 41.61 -36.52
CA PHE A 188 31.40 42.53 -37.07
C PHE A 188 30.51 41.88 -38.12
N GLU A 189 31.01 40.95 -38.93
CA GLU A 189 30.29 40.30 -40.01
C GLU A 189 29.29 39.20 -39.49
N ALA A 190 29.64 38.56 -38.39
CA ALA A 190 28.82 37.48 -37.79
C ALA A 190 27.48 37.97 -37.23
N TYR A 191 27.26 39.31 -37.08
CA TYR A 191 26.06 39.88 -36.43
C TYR A 191 25.52 41.09 -37.21
N SER A 192 24.63 40.78 -38.13
CA SER A 192 24.06 41.78 -39.08
C SER A 192 23.07 42.77 -38.46
N THR A 193 22.65 42.63 -37.21
CA THR A 193 21.64 43.51 -36.59
C THR A 193 22.25 44.35 -35.46
N ALA A 194 22.15 45.69 -35.62
CA ALA A 194 22.65 46.70 -34.67
C ALA A 194 22.11 46.51 -33.22
N ALA A 195 20.96 45.84 -33.05
CA ALA A 195 20.31 45.60 -31.74
C ALA A 195 21.06 44.59 -30.83
N ARG A 196 22.09 43.92 -31.32
CA ARG A 196 22.76 42.82 -30.58
C ARG A 196 24.15 43.17 -30.02
N ARG A 197 24.56 44.42 -30.10
CA ARG A 197 25.93 44.83 -29.76
C ARG A 197 25.91 45.77 -28.57
N THR A 198 26.36 45.27 -27.43
CA THR A 198 26.49 46.10 -26.24
C THR A 198 27.89 45.98 -25.69
N VAL A 199 28.59 47.09 -25.49
CA VAL A 199 29.86 47.15 -24.78
C VAL A 199 29.59 47.44 -23.32
N VAL A 200 30.11 46.60 -22.48
CA VAL A 200 30.11 46.80 -21.02
C VAL A 200 31.50 47.29 -20.63
N LEU A 201 31.56 48.51 -20.18
CA LEU A 201 32.78 49.07 -19.63
C LEU A 201 33.01 48.56 -18.20
N PRO A 202 34.23 48.20 -17.77
CA PRO A 202 34.51 47.98 -16.40
C PRO A 202 34.22 49.21 -15.58
N PRO A 203 33.75 49.06 -14.32
CA PRO A 203 33.51 50.21 -13.43
C PRO A 203 34.79 51.00 -13.25
N ALA A 204 34.76 52.30 -13.37
CA ALA A 204 35.89 53.16 -13.13
C ALA A 204 36.42 52.93 -11.70
N ALA A 205 37.71 52.67 -11.54
CA ALA A 205 38.28 52.43 -10.24
C ALA A 205 38.07 53.64 -9.32
N GLY A 206 37.25 53.51 -8.30
CA GLY A 206 37.05 54.51 -7.26
C GLY A 206 35.63 55.15 -7.14
N VAL A 207 34.65 54.78 -7.95
CA VAL A 207 33.29 55.26 -7.81
C VAL A 207 32.38 54.13 -7.30
N PRO A 208 31.89 54.17 -6.06
CA PRO A 208 30.94 53.16 -5.57
C PRO A 208 29.57 53.39 -6.24
N GLY A 209 29.11 52.40 -6.98
CA GLY A 209 27.73 52.32 -7.45
C GLY A 209 27.50 52.57 -8.94
N ASP A 210 28.52 52.88 -9.75
CA ASP A 210 28.32 52.96 -11.20
C ASP A 210 28.37 51.55 -11.81
N ARG A 211 27.15 51.04 -12.13
CA ARG A 211 27.01 49.87 -13.00
C ARG A 211 27.66 50.18 -14.32
N ALA A 212 28.52 49.30 -14.82
CA ALA A 212 29.11 49.39 -16.12
C ALA A 212 28.12 49.95 -17.14
N ARG A 213 28.44 51.12 -17.72
CA ARG A 213 27.54 51.79 -18.69
C ARG A 213 27.53 50.95 -19.95
N ALA A 214 26.38 50.30 -20.21
CA ALA A 214 26.19 49.55 -21.42
C ALA A 214 25.80 50.51 -22.55
N GLU A 215 26.65 50.74 -23.51
CA GLU A 215 26.37 51.47 -24.71
C GLU A 215 26.31 50.56 -25.93
N ASN A 216 25.37 50.84 -26.86
CA ASN A 216 25.32 50.06 -28.09
C ASN A 216 26.54 50.34 -28.94
N LEU A 217 27.31 49.29 -29.28
CA LEU A 217 28.33 49.36 -30.32
C LEU A 217 27.69 49.78 -31.64
N GLY A 218 27.70 51.05 -31.89
CA GLY A 218 27.16 51.62 -33.13
C GLY A 218 27.96 51.13 -34.36
N ARG A 219 27.52 51.54 -35.53
CA ARG A 219 28.15 51.28 -36.82
C ARG A 219 29.58 51.85 -36.90
N ASN A 220 30.06 52.48 -35.85
CA ASN A 220 31.32 53.25 -35.83
C ASN A 220 32.53 52.46 -35.35
N ALA A 221 32.40 51.17 -34.93
CA ALA A 221 33.52 50.35 -34.51
C ALA A 221 34.56 50.23 -35.65
N ILE A 222 35.82 50.22 -35.26
CA ILE A 222 36.94 49.99 -36.17
C ILE A 222 37.25 48.50 -36.14
N GLU A 223 37.08 47.82 -37.26
CA GLU A 223 37.43 46.42 -37.40
C GLU A 223 38.95 46.28 -37.74
N LEU A 224 39.65 45.43 -37.01
CA LEU A 224 41.03 45.11 -37.30
C LEU A 224 41.11 44.23 -38.56
N ARG A 225 41.16 44.86 -39.72
CA ARG A 225 41.41 44.19 -41.00
C ARG A 225 42.88 44.31 -41.34
N THR A 226 43.58 43.21 -41.49
CA THR A 226 44.99 43.13 -41.92
C THR A 226 45.12 43.62 -43.35
N GLU A 227 44.07 43.77 -44.12
CA GLU A 227 44.11 44.10 -45.58
C GLU A 227 44.07 45.59 -45.92
N ASP A 228 43.75 46.46 -44.96
CA ASP A 228 43.74 47.94 -45.21
C ASP A 228 44.27 48.78 -44.02
N PRO A 229 45.57 48.74 -43.75
CA PRO A 229 46.22 49.54 -42.68
C PRO A 229 46.07 51.05 -42.90
N ALA A 230 45.94 51.50 -44.15
CA ALA A 230 45.91 52.92 -44.50
C ALA A 230 44.54 53.55 -44.09
N ALA A 231 43.43 52.83 -44.33
CA ALA A 231 42.12 53.26 -43.90
C ALA A 231 42.01 53.30 -42.35
N MET A 232 42.52 52.29 -41.66
CA MET A 232 42.59 52.30 -40.21
C MET A 232 43.35 53.47 -39.63
N ARG A 233 44.50 53.78 -40.19
CA ARG A 233 45.33 54.94 -39.81
C ARG A 233 44.57 56.24 -39.99
N THR A 234 43.92 56.43 -41.13
CA THR A 234 43.21 57.64 -41.46
C THR A 234 42.06 57.84 -40.44
N ARG A 235 41.37 56.75 -40.06
CA ARG A 235 40.26 56.78 -39.11
C ARG A 235 40.78 57.08 -37.69
N LEU A 236 41.86 56.44 -37.24
CA LEU A 236 42.43 56.67 -35.91
C LEU A 236 42.94 58.10 -35.76
N VAL A 237 43.56 58.65 -36.79
CA VAL A 237 44.01 60.07 -36.81
C VAL A 237 42.84 61.03 -36.71
N ALA A 238 41.75 60.74 -37.39
CA ALA A 238 40.51 61.52 -37.24
C ALA A 238 39.96 61.48 -35.80
N GLU A 239 39.88 60.28 -35.19
CA GLU A 239 39.48 60.13 -33.80
C GLU A 239 40.40 60.85 -32.80
N ALA A 240 41.71 60.85 -33.04
CA ALA A 240 42.63 61.60 -32.20
C ALA A 240 42.37 63.13 -32.34
N THR A 241 42.17 63.63 -33.56
CA THR A 241 41.84 65.03 -33.77
C THR A 241 40.52 65.43 -33.07
N GLU A 242 39.50 64.58 -33.17
CA GLU A 242 38.22 64.82 -32.48
C GLU A 242 38.36 64.72 -30.93
N SER A 243 39.39 64.03 -30.45
CA SER A 243 39.71 63.96 -29.02
C SER A 243 40.46 65.19 -28.50
N GLY A 244 40.81 66.11 -29.39
CA GLY A 244 41.50 67.39 -29.08
C GLY A 244 42.95 67.44 -29.45
N PHE A 245 43.57 66.38 -29.98
CA PHE A 245 44.97 66.47 -30.44
C PHE A 245 45.13 67.41 -31.62
N PRO A 246 46.09 68.35 -31.59
CA PRO A 246 46.45 69.11 -32.75
C PRO A 246 46.83 68.22 -33.96
N MET A 247 46.58 68.66 -35.18
CA MET A 247 46.74 67.82 -36.38
C MET A 247 48.16 67.31 -36.54
N ALA A 248 49.14 68.04 -36.10
CA ALA A 248 50.59 67.66 -36.11
C ALA A 248 50.90 66.55 -35.12
N LEU A 249 50.04 66.40 -34.02
CA LEU A 249 50.27 65.45 -32.95
C LEU A 249 49.37 64.24 -33.04
N ALA A 250 48.33 64.30 -33.86
CA ALA A 250 47.35 63.21 -34.01
C ALA A 250 48.00 61.89 -34.53
N ARG A 251 48.99 62.03 -35.48
CA ARG A 251 49.72 60.87 -35.99
C ARG A 251 50.62 60.22 -34.92
N PRO A 252 51.48 60.98 -34.22
CA PRO A 252 52.22 60.46 -33.10
C PRO A 252 51.38 59.78 -32.02
N ALA A 253 50.29 60.38 -31.62
CA ALA A 253 49.38 59.86 -30.60
C ALA A 253 48.78 58.48 -30.95
N VAL A 254 48.51 58.20 -32.23
CA VAL A 254 47.91 56.93 -32.68
C VAL A 254 48.99 55.89 -33.09
N SER A 255 50.22 56.29 -33.21
CA SER A 255 51.32 55.37 -33.63
C SER A 255 51.48 54.19 -32.73
N PRO A 256 51.41 54.30 -31.38
CA PRO A 256 51.43 53.11 -30.48
C PRO A 256 50.31 52.11 -30.78
N ILE A 257 49.12 52.61 -31.10
CA ILE A 257 47.94 51.77 -31.41
C ILE A 257 48.21 51.06 -32.76
N LEU A 258 48.75 51.70 -33.72
CA LEU A 258 49.05 51.14 -35.05
C LEU A 258 50.22 50.15 -35.01
N ALA A 259 51.21 50.34 -34.10
CA ALA A 259 52.38 49.47 -33.95
C ALA A 259 52.06 48.12 -33.33
N ASP A 260 51.11 48.08 -32.38
CA ASP A 260 50.57 46.84 -31.72
C ASP A 260 49.07 46.87 -31.81
N ALA A 261 48.56 46.78 -33.03
CA ALA A 261 47.11 46.88 -33.28
C ALA A 261 46.33 45.64 -32.67
N LYS A 262 45.73 45.86 -31.54
CA LYS A 262 44.85 44.84 -30.83
C LYS A 262 43.47 45.42 -30.59
N PRO A 263 42.46 44.58 -30.38
CA PRO A 263 41.13 45.02 -30.01
C PRO A 263 41.15 45.78 -28.68
N THR A 264 40.46 46.92 -28.63
CA THR A 264 40.26 47.65 -27.36
C THR A 264 39.09 47.05 -26.54
N VAL A 265 38.26 46.22 -27.20
CA VAL A 265 37.21 45.45 -26.58
C VAL A 265 37.26 44.01 -27.10
N GLU A 266 37.04 43.05 -26.19
CA GLU A 266 37.04 41.63 -26.48
C GLU A 266 35.66 41.04 -26.19
N PHE A 267 35.25 40.00 -26.93
CA PHE A 267 33.97 39.32 -26.71
C PHE A 267 33.99 38.59 -25.37
N ASP A 268 33.02 38.93 -24.51
CA ASP A 268 32.79 38.25 -23.22
C ASP A 268 31.67 37.21 -23.36
N ALA A 269 32.07 35.97 -23.52
CA ALA A 269 31.13 34.84 -23.64
C ALA A 269 30.32 34.62 -22.39
N ALA A 270 30.92 34.84 -21.20
CA ALA A 270 30.21 34.63 -19.91
C ALA A 270 29.13 35.69 -19.69
N ALA A 271 29.49 36.97 -19.86
CA ALA A 271 28.53 38.07 -19.74
C ALA A 271 27.45 38.02 -20.84
N THR A 272 27.79 37.60 -22.06
CA THR A 272 26.82 37.38 -23.14
C THR A 272 25.80 36.28 -22.78
N LYS A 273 26.30 35.17 -22.23
CA LYS A 273 25.40 34.06 -21.75
C LYS A 273 24.53 34.55 -20.62
N GLN A 274 25.04 35.28 -19.67
CA GLN A 274 24.31 35.85 -18.57
C GLN A 274 23.22 36.80 -19.09
N ALA A 275 23.52 37.71 -19.99
CA ALA A 275 22.54 38.62 -20.59
C ALA A 275 21.44 37.88 -21.38
N ALA A 276 21.79 36.74 -22.02
CA ALA A 276 20.82 35.89 -22.71
C ALA A 276 19.85 35.18 -21.72
N GLU A 277 20.38 34.69 -20.58
CA GLU A 277 19.53 34.10 -19.55
C GLU A 277 18.65 35.16 -18.86
N GLU A 278 19.18 36.31 -18.53
CA GLU A 278 18.41 37.44 -17.97
C GLU A 278 17.28 37.86 -18.92
N ALA A 279 17.53 37.94 -20.21
CA ALA A 279 16.49 38.24 -21.21
C ALA A 279 15.43 37.16 -21.30
N ALA A 280 15.81 35.89 -21.15
CA ALA A 280 14.87 34.76 -21.13
C ALA A 280 14.04 34.76 -19.84
N ASP A 281 14.65 35.04 -18.70
CA ASP A 281 13.98 35.06 -17.39
C ASP A 281 13.03 36.25 -17.25
N ALA A 282 13.29 37.34 -17.94
CA ALA A 282 12.39 38.51 -18.01
C ALA A 282 11.09 38.24 -18.81
N ILE A 283 11.02 37.13 -19.56
CA ILE A 283 9.81 36.75 -20.30
C ILE A 283 8.73 36.30 -19.34
N THR A 284 7.66 37.03 -19.25
CA THR A 284 6.46 36.62 -18.54
C THR A 284 5.86 35.36 -19.19
N PRO A 285 5.42 34.38 -18.42
CA PRO A 285 4.77 33.19 -18.97
C PRO A 285 3.58 33.54 -19.86
N VAL A 286 3.50 32.88 -21.01
CA VAL A 286 2.35 33.00 -21.90
C VAL A 286 1.16 32.29 -21.25
N THR A 287 0.07 32.98 -21.07
CA THR A 287 -1.15 32.43 -20.48
C THR A 287 -2.23 32.26 -21.51
N VAL A 288 -2.96 31.16 -21.45
CA VAL A 288 -4.15 30.89 -22.27
C VAL A 288 -5.36 30.82 -21.36
N MET A 289 -6.42 31.52 -21.70
CA MET A 289 -7.69 31.47 -20.98
C MET A 289 -8.54 30.34 -21.53
N HIS A 290 -9.00 29.47 -20.64
CA HIS A 290 -9.88 28.37 -20.95
C HIS A 290 -11.28 28.63 -20.38
N PRO A 291 -12.30 28.83 -21.23
CA PRO A 291 -13.64 29.12 -20.74
C PRO A 291 -14.31 27.92 -20.09
N ARG A 292 -15.26 28.16 -19.19
CA ARG A 292 -16.11 27.13 -18.61
C ARG A 292 -16.90 26.41 -19.70
N GLY A 293 -16.93 25.07 -19.62
CA GLY A 293 -17.63 24.19 -20.57
C GLY A 293 -16.83 23.81 -21.82
N GLU A 294 -15.63 24.34 -21.99
CA GLU A 294 -14.73 23.91 -23.07
C GLU A 294 -14.27 22.49 -22.83
N GLY A 295 -14.26 21.65 -23.89
CA GLY A 295 -13.80 20.26 -23.84
C GLY A 295 -12.28 20.18 -23.63
N VAL A 296 -11.85 19.35 -22.69
CA VAL A 296 -10.43 19.05 -22.47
C VAL A 296 -10.05 17.80 -23.28
N TYR A 297 -10.88 16.76 -23.19
CA TYR A 297 -10.78 15.52 -23.95
C TYR A 297 -12.14 14.79 -23.97
N VAL A 298 -12.32 13.84 -24.87
CA VAL A 298 -13.51 12.99 -24.97
C VAL A 298 -13.22 11.57 -24.48
N ALA A 299 -14.28 10.80 -24.19
CA ALA A 299 -14.14 9.40 -23.83
C ALA A 299 -13.50 8.62 -24.99
N GLY A 300 -12.52 7.78 -24.68
CA GLY A 300 -11.76 7.01 -25.67
C GLY A 300 -10.43 7.65 -26.10
N ASP A 301 -10.21 8.95 -25.85
CA ASP A 301 -8.94 9.61 -26.17
C ASP A 301 -7.77 9.01 -25.37
N VAL A 302 -6.60 8.96 -26.01
CA VAL A 302 -5.32 8.74 -25.31
C VAL A 302 -4.79 10.08 -24.86
N LEU A 303 -4.72 10.31 -23.55
CA LEU A 303 -4.40 11.61 -22.97
C LEU A 303 -2.97 12.04 -23.31
N THR A 304 -2.83 13.24 -23.83
CA THR A 304 -1.53 13.89 -24.03
C THR A 304 -1.03 14.53 -22.74
N ALA A 305 0.28 14.79 -22.66
CA ALA A 305 0.88 15.50 -21.52
C ALA A 305 0.26 16.90 -21.33
N GLU A 306 -0.12 17.58 -22.42
CA GLU A 306 -0.78 18.90 -22.40
C GLU A 306 -2.19 18.79 -21.81
N GLN A 307 -3.02 17.83 -22.24
CA GLN A 307 -4.36 17.61 -21.70
C GLN A 307 -4.31 17.28 -20.19
N VAL A 308 -3.32 16.47 -19.77
CA VAL A 308 -3.09 16.16 -18.35
C VAL A 308 -2.68 17.39 -17.55
N SER A 309 -1.77 18.23 -18.10
CA SER A 309 -1.35 19.49 -17.47
C SER A 309 -2.53 20.43 -17.28
N ARG A 310 -3.31 20.63 -18.34
CA ARG A 310 -4.53 21.45 -18.33
C ARG A 310 -5.55 20.94 -17.31
N SER A 311 -5.79 19.63 -17.26
CA SER A 311 -6.67 19.01 -16.26
C SER A 311 -6.22 19.30 -14.84
N ARG A 312 -4.91 19.20 -14.57
CA ARG A 312 -4.32 19.46 -13.24
C ARG A 312 -4.42 20.94 -12.84
N ALA A 313 -4.19 21.85 -13.78
CA ALA A 313 -4.34 23.29 -13.55
C ALA A 313 -5.79 23.63 -13.18
N GLU A 314 -6.76 23.09 -13.94
CA GLU A 314 -8.19 23.25 -13.66
C GLU A 314 -8.58 22.65 -12.30
N ASP A 315 -8.09 21.43 -11.95
CA ASP A 315 -8.35 20.80 -10.66
C ASP A 315 -7.81 21.64 -9.48
N ALA A 316 -6.62 22.24 -9.63
CA ALA A 316 -6.05 23.11 -8.61
C ALA A 316 -6.94 24.34 -8.37
N ARG A 317 -7.32 25.03 -9.45
CA ARG A 317 -8.20 26.21 -9.38
C ARG A 317 -9.59 25.87 -8.85
N TYR A 318 -10.14 24.72 -9.28
CA TYR A 318 -11.42 24.25 -8.79
C TYR A 318 -11.41 23.96 -7.30
N ARG A 319 -10.32 23.38 -6.76
CA ARG A 319 -10.17 23.16 -5.32
C ARG A 319 -10.09 24.46 -4.54
N GLU A 320 -9.34 25.45 -5.04
CA GLU A 320 -9.21 26.78 -4.44
C GLU A 320 -10.57 27.53 -4.43
N SER A 321 -11.38 27.37 -5.46
CA SER A 321 -12.69 28.03 -5.61
C SER A 321 -13.81 27.38 -4.80
N ARG A 322 -13.55 26.24 -4.15
CA ARG A 322 -14.59 25.47 -3.45
C ARG A 322 -15.05 26.17 -2.18
N SER A 323 -16.36 26.33 -2.02
CA SER A 323 -16.91 26.79 -0.76
C SER A 323 -16.80 25.72 0.33
N PRO A 324 -16.63 26.09 1.61
CA PRO A 324 -16.64 25.15 2.73
C PRO A 324 -17.91 24.29 2.79
N LEU A 325 -19.05 24.84 2.40
CA LEU A 325 -20.32 24.12 2.32
C LEU A 325 -20.27 22.96 1.32
N ARG A 326 -19.61 23.15 0.18
CA ARG A 326 -19.47 22.10 -0.85
C ARG A 326 -18.53 20.99 -0.36
N LEU A 327 -17.45 21.31 0.33
CA LEU A 327 -16.58 20.32 0.94
C LEU A 327 -17.34 19.51 2.00
N ALA A 328 -18.11 20.19 2.86
CA ALA A 328 -18.97 19.53 3.83
C ALA A 328 -20.00 18.60 3.16
N ALA A 329 -20.61 19.02 2.06
CA ALA A 329 -21.55 18.19 1.30
C ALA A 329 -20.89 16.91 0.74
N ILE A 330 -19.67 16.99 0.23
CA ILE A 330 -18.90 15.83 -0.24
C ILE A 330 -18.62 14.87 0.91
N LEU A 331 -18.13 15.37 2.05
CA LEU A 331 -17.86 14.55 3.23
C LEU A 331 -19.13 13.90 3.81
N VAL A 332 -20.24 14.63 3.87
CA VAL A 332 -21.52 14.12 4.34
C VAL A 332 -22.06 13.05 3.38
N SER A 333 -21.99 13.26 2.07
CA SER A 333 -22.46 12.25 1.10
C SER A 333 -21.61 10.99 1.12
N ALA A 334 -20.27 11.12 1.17
CA ALA A 334 -19.37 10.00 1.31
C ALA A 334 -19.58 9.27 2.66
N GLY A 335 -19.78 10.03 3.74
CA GLY A 335 -20.10 9.48 5.06
C GLY A 335 -21.45 8.76 5.11
N ALA A 336 -22.47 9.29 4.45
CA ALA A 336 -23.78 8.63 4.36
C ALA A 336 -23.69 7.30 3.58
N LEU A 337 -22.96 7.27 2.47
CA LEU A 337 -22.69 6.04 1.73
C LEU A 337 -21.93 5.02 2.60
N ALA A 338 -20.84 5.45 3.24
CA ALA A 338 -20.04 4.59 4.11
C ALA A 338 -20.88 4.06 5.29
N ALA A 339 -21.76 4.87 5.88
CA ALA A 339 -22.67 4.46 6.95
C ALA A 339 -23.70 3.43 6.46
N ALA A 340 -24.27 3.63 5.27
CA ALA A 340 -25.20 2.66 4.67
C ALA A 340 -24.50 1.31 4.42
N LEU A 341 -23.28 1.31 3.87
CA LEU A 341 -22.49 0.11 3.64
C LEU A 341 -22.11 -0.57 4.97
N ALA A 342 -21.70 0.20 5.97
CA ALA A 342 -21.39 -0.34 7.31
C ALA A 342 -22.60 -1.00 7.97
N LEU A 343 -23.79 -0.41 7.86
CA LEU A 343 -25.03 -0.97 8.37
C LEU A 343 -25.43 -2.26 7.65
N LEU A 344 -25.36 -2.28 6.32
CA LEU A 344 -25.65 -3.48 5.52
C LEU A 344 -24.66 -4.61 5.83
N ALA A 345 -23.36 -4.31 5.88
CA ALA A 345 -22.31 -5.24 6.25
C ALA A 345 -22.55 -5.81 7.66
N SER A 346 -22.88 -4.94 8.63
CA SER A 346 -23.16 -5.35 10.01
C SER A 346 -24.41 -6.23 10.12
N ALA A 347 -25.47 -5.89 9.39
CA ALA A 347 -26.70 -6.70 9.36
C ALA A 347 -26.45 -8.10 8.77
N PHE A 348 -25.64 -8.17 7.70
CA PHE A 348 -25.27 -9.44 7.10
C PHE A 348 -24.37 -10.26 8.03
N LEU A 349 -23.33 -9.67 8.63
CA LEU A 349 -22.45 -10.34 9.59
C LEU A 349 -23.22 -10.83 10.81
N ALA A 350 -24.14 -10.03 11.34
CA ALA A 350 -24.97 -10.44 12.47
C ALA A 350 -25.83 -11.68 12.18
N SER A 351 -26.22 -11.90 10.91
CA SER A 351 -27.02 -13.05 10.47
C SER A 351 -26.16 -14.23 10.02
N ALA A 352 -25.04 -13.99 9.32
CA ALA A 352 -24.23 -15.02 8.67
C ALA A 352 -23.05 -15.48 9.52
N ASP A 353 -22.48 -14.58 10.35
CA ASP A 353 -21.36 -14.83 11.26
C ASP A 353 -21.48 -13.95 12.52
N ALA A 354 -22.40 -14.32 13.39
CA ALA A 354 -22.63 -13.58 14.63
C ALA A 354 -21.41 -13.53 15.56
N SER A 355 -20.46 -14.44 15.44
CA SER A 355 -19.24 -14.47 16.24
C SER A 355 -18.32 -13.30 15.87
N THR A 356 -18.13 -13.04 14.57
CA THR A 356 -17.36 -11.90 14.05
C THR A 356 -18.02 -10.57 14.40
N PHE A 357 -19.34 -10.48 14.34
CA PHE A 357 -20.06 -9.26 14.72
C PHE A 357 -19.98 -8.92 16.22
N ARG A 358 -20.01 -9.93 17.09
CA ARG A 358 -19.96 -9.73 18.55
C ARG A 358 -18.58 -9.40 19.10
N ASP A 359 -17.53 -9.74 18.38
CA ASP A 359 -16.13 -9.41 18.74
C ASP A 359 -15.70 -8.14 18.01
N TRP A 360 -15.56 -7.03 18.74
CA TRP A 360 -15.19 -5.75 18.17
C TRP A 360 -13.82 -5.77 17.46
N ARG A 361 -12.88 -6.64 17.89
CA ARG A 361 -11.56 -6.76 17.25
C ARG A 361 -11.69 -7.40 15.87
N ARG A 362 -12.49 -8.46 15.75
CA ARG A 362 -12.78 -9.11 14.48
C ARG A 362 -13.55 -8.17 13.54
N LEU A 363 -14.57 -7.48 14.08
CA LEU A 363 -15.32 -6.47 13.32
C LEU A 363 -14.39 -5.35 12.81
N ALA A 364 -13.48 -4.84 13.65
CA ALA A 364 -12.50 -3.82 13.26
C ALA A 364 -11.59 -4.31 12.16
N THR A 365 -11.10 -5.56 12.22
CA THR A 365 -10.26 -6.15 11.18
C THR A 365 -11.00 -6.29 9.85
N VAL A 366 -12.26 -6.71 9.87
CA VAL A 366 -13.12 -6.82 8.67
C VAL A 366 -13.37 -5.45 8.05
N MET A 367 -13.71 -4.44 8.88
CA MET A 367 -13.90 -3.07 8.40
C MET A 367 -12.62 -2.45 7.87
N ALA A 368 -11.48 -2.69 8.53
CA ALA A 368 -10.17 -2.25 8.04
C ALA A 368 -9.82 -2.91 6.70
N ALA A 369 -10.07 -4.22 6.55
CA ALA A 369 -9.85 -4.91 5.28
C ALA A 369 -10.65 -4.28 4.13
N ALA A 370 -11.90 -3.87 4.38
CA ALA A 370 -12.73 -3.20 3.37
C ALA A 370 -12.17 -1.83 2.94
N LEU A 371 -11.33 -1.18 3.76
CA LEU A 371 -10.68 0.10 3.44
C LEU A 371 -9.36 -0.06 2.66
N VAL A 372 -8.73 -1.23 2.68
CA VAL A 372 -7.42 -1.46 2.05
C VAL A 372 -7.39 -1.01 0.58
N PRO A 373 -8.36 -1.33 -0.28
CA PRO A 373 -8.30 -0.95 -1.70
C PRO A 373 -8.30 0.56 -1.91
N ILE A 374 -9.14 1.30 -1.17
CA ILE A 374 -9.18 2.76 -1.30
C ILE A 374 -7.97 3.42 -0.65
N ALA A 375 -7.41 2.84 0.42
CA ALA A 375 -6.18 3.32 1.05
C ALA A 375 -4.97 3.10 0.14
N SER A 376 -4.85 1.92 -0.51
CA SER A 376 -3.77 1.66 -1.48
C SER A 376 -3.88 2.53 -2.73
N ALA A 377 -5.11 2.76 -3.23
CA ALA A 377 -5.36 3.72 -4.32
C ALA A 377 -4.94 5.14 -3.95
N ALA A 378 -5.24 5.57 -2.72
CA ALA A 378 -4.86 6.89 -2.21
C ALA A 378 -3.33 7.03 -2.09
N ALA A 379 -2.66 6.04 -1.54
CA ALA A 379 -1.20 6.02 -1.46
C ALA A 379 -0.55 6.08 -2.85
N ALA A 380 -1.08 5.31 -3.81
CA ALA A 380 -0.61 5.34 -5.20
C ALA A 380 -0.85 6.69 -5.88
N ALA A 381 -1.97 7.37 -5.60
CA ALA A 381 -2.26 8.67 -6.19
C ALA A 381 -1.23 9.75 -5.80
N PHE A 382 -0.61 9.64 -4.62
CA PHE A 382 0.48 10.52 -4.20
C PHE A 382 1.83 10.15 -4.80
N ALA A 383 2.14 8.85 -4.85
CA ALA A 383 3.48 8.38 -5.23
C ALA A 383 3.61 8.14 -6.74
N LEU A 384 2.62 7.51 -7.36
CA LEU A 384 2.62 7.02 -8.74
C LEU A 384 1.18 7.07 -9.30
N PRO A 385 0.69 8.22 -9.79
CA PRO A 385 -0.69 8.36 -10.27
C PRO A 385 -1.12 7.32 -11.31
N GLY A 386 -0.19 6.87 -12.17
CA GLY A 386 -0.45 5.80 -13.13
C GLY A 386 -0.69 4.42 -12.51
N ALA A 387 -0.36 4.21 -11.23
CA ALA A 387 -0.53 2.94 -10.54
C ALA A 387 -1.83 2.86 -9.69
N VAL A 388 -2.67 3.90 -9.67
CA VAL A 388 -3.88 3.98 -8.83
C VAL A 388 -4.81 2.80 -9.05
N ALA A 389 -5.11 2.47 -10.32
CA ALA A 389 -5.95 1.34 -10.68
C ALA A 389 -5.38 0.00 -10.20
N HIS A 390 -4.08 -0.21 -10.43
CA HIS A 390 -3.38 -1.44 -10.04
C HIS A 390 -3.28 -1.59 -8.53
N ALA A 391 -2.99 -0.51 -7.80
CA ALA A 391 -2.97 -0.50 -6.34
C ALA A 391 -4.35 -0.80 -5.75
N ALA A 392 -5.42 -0.27 -6.33
CA ALA A 392 -6.80 -0.54 -5.93
C ALA A 392 -7.16 -2.02 -6.12
N ILE A 393 -6.87 -2.60 -7.30
CA ILE A 393 -7.16 -4.00 -7.64
C ILE A 393 -6.32 -4.93 -6.74
N GLY A 394 -5.02 -4.67 -6.62
CA GLY A 394 -4.12 -5.45 -5.75
C GLY A 394 -4.55 -5.40 -4.29
N GLY A 395 -4.91 -4.21 -3.79
CA GLY A 395 -5.44 -4.02 -2.44
C GLY A 395 -6.75 -4.77 -2.20
N ALA A 396 -7.64 -4.86 -3.21
CA ALA A 396 -8.89 -5.60 -3.11
C ALA A 396 -8.66 -7.12 -2.98
N ILE A 397 -7.72 -7.66 -3.74
CA ILE A 397 -7.36 -9.08 -3.67
C ILE A 397 -6.69 -9.41 -2.34
N LEU A 398 -5.77 -8.55 -1.87
CA LEU A 398 -5.11 -8.71 -0.58
C LEU A 398 -6.12 -8.71 0.57
N ALA A 399 -7.01 -7.72 0.60
CA ALA A 399 -8.07 -7.61 1.60
C ALA A 399 -9.01 -8.84 1.60
N THR A 400 -9.41 -9.27 0.40
CA THR A 400 -10.27 -10.44 0.22
C THR A 400 -9.56 -11.72 0.68
N GLY A 401 -8.29 -11.90 0.32
CA GLY A 401 -7.49 -13.05 0.75
C GLY A 401 -7.36 -13.13 2.27
N ILE A 402 -7.01 -12.01 2.91
CA ILE A 402 -6.92 -11.92 4.38
C ILE A 402 -8.27 -12.23 5.02
N ALA A 403 -9.36 -11.63 4.51
CA ALA A 403 -10.70 -11.86 5.06
C ALA A 403 -11.16 -13.31 4.89
N THR A 404 -10.86 -13.96 3.75
CA THR A 404 -11.24 -15.36 3.47
C THR A 404 -10.48 -16.33 4.36
N ILE A 405 -9.18 -16.13 4.50
CA ILE A 405 -8.30 -17.02 5.29
C ILE A 405 -8.58 -16.86 6.79
N ALA A 406 -8.70 -15.60 7.27
CA ALA A 406 -8.86 -15.34 8.69
C ALA A 406 -10.27 -15.58 9.24
N PHE A 407 -11.31 -15.33 8.44
CA PHE A 407 -12.70 -15.32 8.90
C PHE A 407 -13.65 -16.18 8.04
N GLY A 408 -13.13 -16.77 6.97
CA GLY A 408 -13.92 -17.61 6.06
C GLY A 408 -14.68 -16.83 4.98
N ILE A 409 -15.21 -17.59 4.01
CA ILE A 409 -15.88 -17.04 2.82
C ILE A 409 -17.11 -16.16 3.14
N ARG A 410 -17.86 -16.46 4.19
CA ARG A 410 -19.06 -15.67 4.55
C ARG A 410 -18.70 -14.23 4.89
N THR A 411 -17.62 -14.03 5.62
CA THR A 411 -17.10 -12.71 5.95
C THR A 411 -16.55 -12.00 4.72
N SER A 412 -15.84 -12.71 3.83
CA SER A 412 -15.35 -12.14 2.56
C SER A 412 -16.47 -11.66 1.65
N LEU A 413 -17.60 -12.39 1.59
CA LEU A 413 -18.79 -11.95 0.85
C LEU A 413 -19.40 -10.66 1.41
N THR A 414 -19.05 -10.26 2.63
CA THR A 414 -19.37 -8.93 3.16
C THR A 414 -18.38 -7.87 2.71
N VAL A 415 -17.08 -8.19 2.74
CA VAL A 415 -15.99 -7.26 2.38
C VAL A 415 -16.04 -6.88 0.91
N ILE A 416 -16.23 -7.85 0.02
CA ILE A 416 -16.16 -7.68 -1.45
C ILE A 416 -17.13 -6.59 -1.98
N PRO A 417 -18.44 -6.59 -1.69
CA PRO A 417 -19.33 -5.55 -2.19
C PRO A 417 -19.06 -4.18 -1.54
N VAL A 418 -18.64 -4.15 -0.28
CA VAL A 418 -18.30 -2.89 0.41
C VAL A 418 -17.08 -2.23 -0.25
N GLN A 419 -16.00 -2.97 -0.48
CA GLN A 419 -14.81 -2.43 -1.13
C GLN A 419 -15.08 -2.00 -2.58
N ALA A 420 -15.88 -2.76 -3.34
CA ALA A 420 -16.25 -2.40 -4.71
C ALA A 420 -17.09 -1.10 -4.76
N ALA A 421 -18.05 -0.96 -3.84
CA ALA A 421 -18.87 0.26 -3.75
C ALA A 421 -18.04 1.48 -3.31
N LEU A 422 -17.11 1.31 -2.37
CA LEU A 422 -16.19 2.37 -1.95
C LEU A 422 -15.26 2.79 -3.08
N LEU A 423 -14.70 1.84 -3.84
CA LEU A 423 -13.88 2.12 -5.02
C LEU A 423 -14.68 2.84 -6.10
N ALA A 424 -15.90 2.39 -6.39
CA ALA A 424 -16.77 3.06 -7.35
C ALA A 424 -17.06 4.51 -6.96
N ALA A 425 -17.33 4.76 -5.69
CA ALA A 425 -17.56 6.11 -5.16
C ALA A 425 -16.28 6.97 -5.18
N ALA A 426 -15.15 6.43 -4.72
CA ALA A 426 -13.88 7.15 -4.63
C ALA A 426 -13.32 7.52 -6.00
N LEU A 427 -13.47 6.63 -6.98
CA LEU A 427 -12.97 6.81 -8.34
C LEU A 427 -14.03 7.33 -9.31
N SER A 428 -15.09 7.94 -8.79
CA SER A 428 -16.17 8.56 -9.57
C SER A 428 -16.81 7.61 -10.59
N GLY A 429 -16.90 6.31 -10.23
CA GLY A 429 -17.51 5.27 -11.05
C GLY A 429 -16.62 4.74 -12.19
N ALA A 430 -15.29 4.88 -12.10
CA ALA A 430 -14.35 4.29 -13.06
C ALA A 430 -14.53 2.77 -13.11
N ALA A 431 -15.27 2.30 -14.11
CA ALA A 431 -15.64 0.89 -14.25
C ALA A 431 -14.40 0.01 -14.50
N GLY A 432 -13.39 0.52 -15.18
CA GLY A 432 -12.12 -0.15 -15.43
C GLY A 432 -11.32 -0.51 -14.16
N VAL A 433 -11.71 0.00 -13.00
CA VAL A 433 -11.05 -0.31 -11.72
C VAL A 433 -11.90 -1.19 -10.82
N TRP A 434 -13.13 -0.74 -10.49
CA TRP A 434 -13.93 -1.46 -9.51
C TRP A 434 -14.52 -2.78 -10.03
N VAL A 435 -14.79 -2.90 -11.36
CA VAL A 435 -15.29 -4.16 -11.95
C VAL A 435 -14.20 -5.24 -11.94
N PRO A 436 -12.97 -5.01 -12.41
CA PRO A 436 -11.87 -5.97 -12.26
C PRO A 436 -11.54 -6.31 -10.81
N ALA A 437 -11.58 -5.35 -9.90
CA ALA A 437 -11.39 -5.60 -8.48
C ALA A 437 -12.47 -6.53 -7.91
N LEU A 438 -13.74 -6.32 -8.27
CA LEU A 438 -14.86 -7.18 -7.88
C LEU A 438 -14.72 -8.59 -8.44
N ALA A 439 -14.49 -8.71 -9.76
CA ALA A 439 -14.36 -10.00 -10.44
C ALA A 439 -13.20 -10.83 -9.87
N ALA A 440 -12.03 -10.19 -9.67
CA ALA A 440 -10.87 -10.83 -9.07
C ALA A 440 -11.16 -11.29 -7.63
N SER A 441 -11.76 -10.42 -6.80
CA SER A 441 -12.07 -10.72 -5.41
C SER A 441 -13.04 -11.87 -5.27
N VAL A 442 -14.10 -11.92 -6.08
CA VAL A 442 -15.08 -13.02 -6.07
C VAL A 442 -14.42 -14.34 -6.49
N SER A 443 -13.69 -14.34 -7.61
CA SER A 443 -12.99 -15.54 -8.11
C SER A 443 -11.99 -16.07 -7.07
N TYR A 444 -11.25 -15.15 -6.42
CA TYR A 444 -10.26 -15.48 -5.40
C TYR A 444 -10.92 -16.09 -4.15
N ALA A 445 -11.95 -15.44 -3.61
CA ALA A 445 -12.65 -15.90 -2.39
C ALA A 445 -13.29 -17.28 -2.57
N VAL A 446 -13.91 -17.53 -3.73
CA VAL A 446 -14.57 -18.81 -4.02
C VAL A 446 -13.58 -19.97 -4.00
N LEU A 447 -12.40 -19.80 -4.57
CA LEU A 447 -11.37 -20.84 -4.62
C LEU A 447 -10.58 -20.95 -3.31
N LEU A 448 -10.46 -19.88 -2.53
CA LEU A 448 -9.82 -19.91 -1.20
C LEU A 448 -10.71 -20.49 -0.09
N ARG A 449 -11.93 -20.91 -0.40
CA ARG A 449 -12.87 -21.43 0.60
C ARG A 449 -12.31 -22.61 1.41
N ASP A 450 -11.55 -23.50 0.78
CA ASP A 450 -10.95 -24.68 1.40
C ASP A 450 -9.50 -24.86 0.90
N VAL A 451 -8.55 -24.35 1.71
CA VAL A 451 -7.13 -24.37 1.39
C VAL A 451 -6.48 -25.59 2.03
N ARG A 452 -6.53 -26.73 1.35
CA ARG A 452 -5.85 -27.98 1.77
C ARG A 452 -4.55 -28.23 1.04
N HIS A 453 -4.35 -27.66 -0.14
CA HIS A 453 -3.16 -27.85 -0.97
C HIS A 453 -2.57 -26.51 -1.41
N ARG A 454 -1.24 -26.45 -1.53
CA ARG A 454 -0.55 -25.25 -2.04
C ARG A 454 -0.99 -24.88 -3.45
N SER A 455 -1.33 -25.87 -4.28
CA SER A 455 -1.87 -25.66 -5.62
C SER A 455 -3.19 -24.88 -5.62
N THR A 456 -4.04 -25.04 -4.59
CA THR A 456 -5.28 -24.27 -4.45
C THR A 456 -5.02 -22.76 -4.37
N LEU A 457 -3.96 -22.34 -3.67
CA LEU A 457 -3.56 -20.93 -3.58
C LEU A 457 -3.08 -20.39 -4.92
N VAL A 458 -2.30 -21.20 -5.66
CA VAL A 458 -1.83 -20.84 -7.01
C VAL A 458 -3.00 -20.73 -7.99
N THR A 459 -3.90 -21.72 -7.99
CA THR A 459 -5.08 -21.70 -8.88
C THR A 459 -6.02 -20.55 -8.52
N ALA A 460 -6.19 -20.22 -7.24
CA ALA A 460 -6.98 -19.08 -6.82
C ALA A 460 -6.36 -17.75 -7.31
N ALA A 461 -5.04 -17.57 -7.20
CA ALA A 461 -4.35 -16.39 -7.69
C ALA A 461 -4.50 -16.24 -9.22
N LEU A 462 -4.34 -17.33 -9.97
CA LEU A 462 -4.52 -17.33 -11.43
C LEU A 462 -5.99 -17.09 -11.85
N ALA A 463 -6.96 -17.61 -11.09
CA ALA A 463 -8.38 -17.37 -11.36
C ALA A 463 -8.76 -15.91 -11.06
N ALA A 464 -8.23 -15.32 -9.98
CA ALA A 464 -8.38 -13.89 -9.71
C ALA A 464 -7.81 -13.05 -10.86
N ALA A 465 -6.62 -13.42 -11.35
CA ALA A 465 -5.98 -12.76 -12.49
C ALA A 465 -6.80 -12.88 -13.78
N ALA A 466 -7.30 -14.07 -14.06
CA ALA A 466 -8.16 -14.30 -15.23
C ALA A 466 -9.48 -13.51 -15.13
N GLY A 467 -10.11 -13.50 -13.97
CA GLY A 467 -11.32 -12.70 -13.70
C GLY A 467 -11.09 -11.21 -13.88
N ALA A 468 -9.98 -10.70 -13.35
CA ALA A 468 -9.58 -9.29 -13.50
C ALA A 468 -9.29 -8.94 -14.97
N GLY A 469 -8.46 -9.73 -15.65
CA GLY A 469 -8.09 -9.49 -17.04
C GLY A 469 -9.28 -9.57 -17.99
N ALA A 470 -10.12 -10.62 -17.87
CA ALA A 470 -11.31 -10.77 -18.69
C ALA A 470 -12.31 -9.62 -18.50
N SER A 471 -12.56 -9.21 -17.24
CA SER A 471 -13.44 -8.07 -16.96
C SER A 471 -12.85 -6.75 -17.45
N ALA A 472 -11.53 -6.56 -17.41
CA ALA A 472 -10.86 -5.41 -18.00
C ALA A 472 -11.10 -5.34 -19.52
N VAL A 473 -10.96 -6.46 -20.24
CA VAL A 473 -11.28 -6.52 -21.69
C VAL A 473 -12.73 -6.08 -21.94
N VAL A 474 -13.68 -6.61 -21.16
CA VAL A 474 -15.10 -6.28 -21.34
C VAL A 474 -15.36 -4.79 -21.11
N VAL A 475 -14.84 -4.23 -20.00
CA VAL A 475 -15.07 -2.83 -19.65
C VAL A 475 -14.42 -1.88 -20.65
N HIS A 476 -13.13 -2.08 -20.95
CA HIS A 476 -12.42 -1.22 -21.91
C HIS A 476 -12.93 -1.39 -23.34
N GLY A 477 -13.35 -2.61 -23.70
CA GLY A 477 -13.99 -2.89 -24.99
C GLY A 477 -15.35 -2.18 -25.14
N ALA A 478 -16.14 -2.10 -24.08
CA ALA A 478 -17.41 -1.38 -24.08
C ALA A 478 -17.24 0.14 -24.23
N ILE A 479 -16.07 0.71 -23.89
CA ILE A 479 -15.75 2.15 -24.00
C ILE A 479 -15.33 2.54 -25.43
N GLY A 480 -14.89 1.61 -26.27
CA GLY A 480 -14.62 1.84 -27.68
C GLY A 480 -13.49 1.02 -28.29
N PHE A 481 -13.86 0.16 -29.23
CA PHE A 481 -12.95 -0.48 -30.17
C PHE A 481 -12.73 0.31 -31.46
N ASP A 482 -13.36 1.49 -31.60
CA ASP A 482 -13.51 2.21 -32.88
C ASP A 482 -12.25 2.97 -33.32
N ALA A 483 -11.25 3.16 -32.44
CA ALA A 483 -10.02 3.87 -32.78
C ALA A 483 -8.90 2.91 -33.25
N PRO A 484 -8.07 3.32 -34.23
CA PRO A 484 -6.89 2.56 -34.65
C PRO A 484 -5.96 2.28 -33.45
N GLY A 485 -5.56 1.00 -33.27
CA GLY A 485 -4.70 0.59 -32.14
C GLY A 485 -5.44 0.31 -30.83
N SER A 486 -6.78 0.45 -30.79
CA SER A 486 -7.58 0.22 -29.58
C SER A 486 -7.46 -1.20 -29.04
N VAL A 487 -7.39 -2.20 -29.92
CA VAL A 487 -7.27 -3.62 -29.51
C VAL A 487 -5.97 -3.88 -28.76
N THR A 488 -4.85 -3.37 -29.24
CA THR A 488 -3.54 -3.56 -28.58
C THR A 488 -3.50 -2.87 -27.21
N THR A 489 -4.10 -1.70 -27.08
CA THR A 489 -4.19 -0.98 -25.81
C THR A 489 -5.08 -1.72 -24.82
N VAL A 490 -6.28 -2.15 -25.23
CA VAL A 490 -7.20 -2.91 -24.37
C VAL A 490 -6.56 -4.22 -23.90
N LEU A 491 -5.88 -4.94 -24.78
CA LEU A 491 -5.17 -6.16 -24.39
C LEU A 491 -3.97 -5.89 -23.50
N GLY A 492 -3.26 -4.77 -23.72
CA GLY A 492 -2.19 -4.31 -22.85
C GLY A 492 -2.67 -4.02 -21.43
N ASP A 493 -3.73 -3.24 -21.30
CA ASP A 493 -4.35 -2.90 -20.01
C ASP A 493 -4.88 -4.15 -19.28
N ALA A 494 -5.51 -5.07 -20.03
CA ALA A 494 -5.99 -6.35 -19.50
C ALA A 494 -4.83 -7.24 -19.03
N LEU A 495 -3.72 -7.28 -19.77
CA LEU A 495 -2.53 -8.03 -19.38
C LEU A 495 -1.88 -7.46 -18.11
N ILE A 496 -1.73 -6.14 -18.02
CA ILE A 496 -1.19 -5.49 -16.83
C ILE A 496 -2.11 -5.74 -15.62
N THR A 497 -3.43 -5.65 -15.82
CA THR A 497 -4.44 -5.96 -14.79
C THR A 497 -4.34 -7.42 -14.35
N PHE A 498 -4.20 -8.36 -15.28
CA PHE A 498 -3.97 -9.78 -15.01
C PHE A 498 -2.70 -9.98 -14.16
N VAL A 499 -1.57 -9.41 -14.59
CA VAL A 499 -0.28 -9.54 -13.89
C VAL A 499 -0.37 -8.96 -12.48
N THR A 500 -1.01 -7.79 -12.34
CA THR A 500 -1.22 -7.15 -11.03
C THR A 500 -2.03 -8.04 -10.09
N ALA A 501 -3.13 -8.61 -10.59
CA ALA A 501 -3.99 -9.49 -9.81
C ALA A 501 -3.28 -10.80 -9.44
N ALA A 502 -2.53 -11.41 -10.36
CA ALA A 502 -1.70 -12.58 -10.08
C ALA A 502 -0.67 -12.29 -9.00
N PHE A 503 0.07 -11.19 -9.13
CA PHE A 503 1.08 -10.78 -8.15
C PHE A 503 0.47 -10.58 -6.75
N ALA A 504 -0.66 -9.87 -6.65
CA ALA A 504 -1.35 -9.67 -5.38
C ALA A 504 -1.79 -11.01 -4.76
N GLY A 505 -2.31 -11.94 -5.57
CA GLY A 505 -2.67 -13.28 -5.11
C GLY A 505 -1.46 -14.07 -4.59
N PHE A 506 -0.31 -13.99 -5.25
CA PHE A 506 0.93 -14.61 -4.77
C PHE A 506 1.50 -13.94 -3.51
N VAL A 507 1.31 -12.63 -3.33
CA VAL A 507 1.66 -11.95 -2.08
C VAL A 507 0.86 -12.53 -0.91
N VAL A 508 -0.43 -12.80 -1.09
CA VAL A 508 -1.26 -13.46 -0.05
C VAL A 508 -0.71 -14.85 0.29
N LEU A 509 -0.26 -15.63 -0.72
CA LEU A 509 0.39 -16.93 -0.48
C LEU A 509 1.64 -16.79 0.41
N GLY A 510 2.48 -15.80 0.13
CA GLY A 510 3.66 -15.51 0.95
C GLY A 510 3.33 -15.05 2.37
N LEU A 511 2.22 -14.33 2.54
CA LEU A 511 1.75 -13.82 3.82
C LEU A 511 0.93 -14.84 4.63
N LEU A 512 0.58 -16.01 4.06
CA LEU A 512 -0.28 -17.01 4.70
C LEU A 512 0.11 -17.33 6.14
N PRO A 513 1.39 -17.64 6.48
CA PRO A 513 1.76 -17.95 7.86
C PRO A 513 1.61 -16.76 8.82
N ALA A 514 1.75 -15.54 8.30
CA ALA A 514 1.54 -14.33 9.10
C ALA A 514 0.05 -14.07 9.36
N ILE A 515 -0.81 -14.30 8.36
CA ILE A 515 -2.27 -14.18 8.47
C ILE A 515 -2.81 -15.20 9.47
N GLU A 516 -2.37 -16.46 9.40
CA GLU A 516 -2.78 -17.53 10.33
C GLU A 516 -2.37 -17.22 11.77
N ARG A 517 -1.13 -16.78 11.99
CA ARG A 517 -0.65 -16.38 13.33
C ARG A 517 -1.44 -15.19 13.89
N ALA A 518 -1.70 -14.19 13.07
CA ALA A 518 -2.42 -12.98 13.50
C ALA A 518 -3.90 -13.24 13.78
N SER A 519 -4.56 -14.12 12.99
CA SER A 519 -5.97 -14.48 13.17
C SER A 519 -6.21 -15.56 14.21
N GLY A 520 -5.17 -16.33 14.56
CA GLY A 520 -5.28 -17.53 15.39
C GLY A 520 -6.01 -18.70 14.72
N HIS A 521 -6.26 -18.60 13.40
CA HIS A 521 -6.93 -19.63 12.59
C HIS A 521 -5.89 -20.42 11.79
N ALA A 522 -6.00 -21.74 11.81
CA ALA A 522 -5.25 -22.61 10.92
C ALA A 522 -6.06 -22.88 9.65
N THR A 523 -5.42 -22.77 8.51
CA THR A 523 -5.99 -23.27 7.25
C THR A 523 -5.91 -24.80 7.19
N GLY A 524 -6.64 -25.39 6.25
CA GLY A 524 -6.54 -26.83 6.01
C GLY A 524 -5.10 -27.30 5.73
N LEU A 525 -4.25 -26.44 5.13
CA LEU A 525 -2.83 -26.72 4.90
C LEU A 525 -2.07 -26.88 6.23
N SER A 526 -2.21 -25.94 7.14
CA SER A 526 -1.61 -25.98 8.47
C SER A 526 -2.17 -27.14 9.32
N LEU A 527 -3.46 -27.46 9.18
CA LEU A 527 -4.05 -28.64 9.84
C LEU A 527 -3.44 -29.95 9.31
N ILE A 528 -3.19 -30.08 8.00
CA ILE A 528 -2.51 -31.24 7.42
C ILE A 528 -1.08 -31.37 7.95
N GLU A 529 -0.35 -30.26 8.09
CA GLU A 529 0.97 -30.24 8.70
C GLU A 529 0.92 -30.66 10.18
N LEU A 530 -0.08 -30.21 10.95
CA LEU A 530 -0.30 -30.56 12.36
C LEU A 530 -0.82 -32.00 12.55
N ARG A 531 -1.41 -32.60 11.51
CA ARG A 531 -1.83 -34.02 11.51
C ARG A 531 -0.64 -34.98 11.51
N ASP A 532 0.55 -34.55 11.08
CA ASP A 532 1.72 -35.42 10.97
C ASP A 532 2.20 -35.89 12.38
N PRO A 533 2.22 -37.20 12.63
CA PRO A 533 2.71 -37.76 13.91
C PRO A 533 4.17 -37.39 14.25
N ARG A 534 4.94 -36.87 13.29
CA ARG A 534 6.30 -36.38 13.48
C ARG A 534 6.35 -34.97 14.07
N GLN A 535 5.25 -34.29 14.25
CA GLN A 535 5.22 -33.01 14.98
C GLN A 535 5.83 -33.15 16.37
N PRO A 536 6.64 -32.18 16.83
CA PRO A 536 7.39 -32.29 18.07
C PRO A 536 6.54 -32.69 19.27
N LEU A 537 5.39 -32.00 19.44
CA LEU A 537 4.48 -32.24 20.57
C LEU A 537 3.78 -33.60 20.48
N LEU A 538 3.41 -34.09 19.30
CA LEU A 538 2.84 -35.43 19.12
C LEU A 538 3.87 -36.53 19.33
N ARG A 539 5.13 -36.31 18.96
CA ARG A 539 6.24 -37.25 19.26
C ARG A 539 6.51 -37.35 20.76
N GLU A 540 6.38 -36.24 21.46
CA GLU A 540 6.53 -36.24 22.93
C GLU A 540 5.37 -36.99 23.58
N LEU A 541 4.12 -36.76 23.12
CA LEU A 541 2.95 -37.52 23.55
C LEU A 541 3.13 -39.03 23.35
N GLN A 542 3.64 -39.45 22.18
CA GLN A 542 3.91 -40.87 21.90
C GLN A 542 4.92 -41.50 22.85
N ARG A 543 5.92 -40.75 23.31
CA ARG A 543 6.95 -41.22 24.21
C ARG A 543 6.53 -41.20 25.66
N ALA A 544 5.89 -40.10 26.11
CA ALA A 544 5.56 -39.90 27.53
C ALA A 544 4.28 -40.62 27.93
N ALA A 545 3.27 -40.67 27.03
CA ALA A 545 1.94 -41.21 27.31
C ALA A 545 1.40 -42.03 26.10
N PRO A 546 2.00 -43.22 25.81
CA PRO A 546 1.64 -44.00 24.62
C PRO A 546 0.18 -44.48 24.62
N GLY A 547 -0.41 -44.72 25.80
CA GLY A 547 -1.82 -45.07 25.93
C GLY A 547 -2.73 -43.91 25.51
N THR A 548 -2.42 -42.71 25.96
CA THR A 548 -3.15 -41.49 25.55
C THR A 548 -3.00 -41.20 24.06
N TRP A 549 -1.81 -41.42 23.48
CA TRP A 549 -1.60 -41.32 22.04
C TRP A 549 -2.54 -42.24 21.24
N ASN A 550 -2.60 -43.54 21.63
CA ASN A 550 -3.47 -44.51 20.96
C ASN A 550 -4.95 -44.17 21.11
N HIS A 551 -5.36 -43.70 22.28
CA HIS A 551 -6.69 -43.17 22.53
C HIS A 551 -7.01 -41.99 21.62
N SER A 552 -6.16 -40.97 21.64
CA SER A 552 -6.36 -39.76 20.81
C SER A 552 -6.44 -40.09 19.32
N LEU A 553 -5.65 -41.06 18.82
CA LEU A 553 -5.70 -41.49 17.43
C LEU A 553 -7.03 -42.19 17.09
N GLN A 554 -7.57 -43.03 18.01
CA GLN A 554 -8.87 -43.67 17.79
C GLN A 554 -10.00 -42.65 17.81
N VAL A 555 -10.03 -41.74 18.80
CA VAL A 555 -10.99 -40.64 18.88
C VAL A 555 -10.92 -39.75 17.61
N ALA A 556 -9.72 -39.47 17.11
CA ALA A 556 -9.53 -38.67 15.91
C ALA A 556 -10.19 -39.30 14.67
N ASN A 557 -9.97 -40.61 14.45
CA ASN A 557 -10.59 -41.31 13.32
C ASN A 557 -12.14 -41.35 13.42
N ILE A 558 -12.68 -41.56 14.62
CA ILE A 558 -14.13 -41.54 14.84
C ILE A 558 -14.70 -40.14 14.65
N ALA A 559 -14.02 -39.12 15.19
CA ALA A 559 -14.47 -37.73 15.13
C ALA A 559 -14.41 -37.16 13.70
N GLU A 560 -13.40 -37.53 12.89
CA GLU A 560 -13.30 -37.16 11.48
C GLU A 560 -14.56 -37.63 10.72
N ALA A 561 -14.84 -38.93 10.78
CA ALA A 561 -15.99 -39.53 10.10
C ALA A 561 -17.36 -38.98 10.61
N ALA A 562 -17.46 -38.76 11.92
CA ALA A 562 -18.68 -38.20 12.53
C ALA A 562 -18.92 -36.74 12.13
N ALA A 563 -17.88 -35.90 12.12
CA ALA A 563 -17.96 -34.52 11.68
C ALA A 563 -18.30 -34.40 10.18
N GLU A 564 -17.66 -35.22 9.34
CA GLU A 564 -17.95 -35.26 7.89
C GLU A 564 -19.41 -35.67 7.60
N SER A 565 -19.97 -36.58 8.40
CA SER A 565 -21.37 -37.04 8.22
C SER A 565 -22.42 -35.92 8.31
N ILE A 566 -22.09 -34.82 8.99
CA ILE A 566 -22.96 -33.64 9.15
C ILE A 566 -22.44 -32.41 8.34
N GLY A 567 -21.45 -32.63 7.46
CA GLY A 567 -20.84 -31.53 6.67
C GLY A 567 -20.08 -30.52 7.53
N ALA A 568 -19.54 -30.95 8.69
CA ALA A 568 -18.60 -30.18 9.50
C ALA A 568 -17.16 -30.47 9.06
N ASP A 569 -16.16 -29.73 9.59
CA ASP A 569 -14.77 -29.91 9.20
C ASP A 569 -14.16 -31.16 9.89
N GLY A 570 -14.14 -32.29 9.17
CA GLY A 570 -13.57 -33.55 9.63
C GLY A 570 -12.10 -33.43 9.93
N LEU A 571 -11.30 -32.72 9.11
CA LEU A 571 -9.88 -32.54 9.33
C LEU A 571 -9.60 -31.77 10.64
N LEU A 572 -10.36 -30.70 10.91
CA LEU A 572 -10.27 -29.95 12.16
C LEU A 572 -10.65 -30.83 13.36
N ALA A 573 -11.71 -31.64 13.26
CA ALA A 573 -12.13 -32.57 14.30
C ALA A 573 -11.03 -33.63 14.57
N TYR A 574 -10.42 -34.17 13.51
CA TYR A 574 -9.31 -35.12 13.62
C TYR A 574 -8.13 -34.53 14.34
N VAL A 575 -7.63 -33.36 13.86
CA VAL A 575 -6.44 -32.72 14.44
C VAL A 575 -6.74 -32.26 15.88
N GLY A 576 -7.94 -31.70 16.13
CA GLY A 576 -8.39 -31.33 17.48
C GLY A 576 -8.34 -32.53 18.44
N ALA A 577 -8.80 -33.70 17.99
CA ALA A 577 -8.76 -34.94 18.76
C ALA A 577 -7.34 -35.46 18.99
N LEU A 578 -6.38 -35.27 18.05
CA LEU A 578 -4.99 -35.67 18.30
C LEU A 578 -4.34 -34.90 19.45
N TYR A 579 -4.74 -33.63 19.65
CA TYR A 579 -4.12 -32.73 20.63
C TYR A 579 -4.94 -32.53 21.91
N HIS A 580 -6.19 -33.04 21.99
CA HIS A 580 -7.09 -32.69 23.11
C HIS A 580 -6.54 -33.04 24.48
N ASP A 581 -5.77 -34.15 24.57
CA ASP A 581 -5.28 -34.78 25.79
C ASP A 581 -3.78 -34.62 26.02
N ILE A 582 -3.10 -33.70 25.33
CA ILE A 582 -1.64 -33.54 25.45
C ILE A 582 -1.15 -33.26 26.89
N GLY A 583 -1.98 -32.62 27.71
CA GLY A 583 -1.63 -32.34 29.10
C GLY A 583 -1.49 -33.55 29.99
N LYS A 584 -1.98 -34.75 29.58
CA LYS A 584 -1.77 -36.00 30.29
C LYS A 584 -0.30 -36.44 30.30
N MET A 585 0.54 -35.88 29.41
CA MET A 585 1.99 -36.15 29.38
C MET A 585 2.71 -35.78 30.68
N ASN A 586 2.25 -34.80 31.43
CA ASN A 586 2.87 -34.32 32.64
C ASN A 586 2.75 -35.33 33.81
N LYS A 587 1.69 -36.17 33.82
CA LYS A 587 1.42 -37.16 34.89
C LYS A 587 0.74 -38.39 34.29
N PRO A 588 1.37 -39.09 33.33
CA PRO A 588 0.70 -40.14 32.55
C PRO A 588 0.22 -41.30 33.41
N GLU A 589 0.91 -41.63 34.50
CA GLU A 589 0.60 -42.72 35.38
C GLU A 589 -0.71 -42.57 36.18
N TYR A 590 -1.30 -41.40 36.19
CA TYR A 590 -2.62 -41.19 36.80
C TYR A 590 -3.79 -41.50 35.86
N PHE A 591 -3.53 -41.64 34.56
CA PHE A 591 -4.57 -41.90 33.57
C PHE A 591 -4.61 -43.38 33.21
N VAL A 592 -5.80 -43.96 33.27
CA VAL A 592 -6.02 -45.42 33.20
C VAL A 592 -5.43 -46.06 31.94
N GLU A 593 -5.45 -45.36 30.85
CA GLU A 593 -4.90 -45.82 29.54
C GLU A 593 -3.37 -45.99 29.56
N ASN A 594 -2.66 -45.35 30.48
CA ASN A 594 -1.21 -45.45 30.64
C ASN A 594 -0.79 -46.28 31.85
N GLN A 595 -1.75 -46.79 32.65
CA GLN A 595 -1.44 -47.59 33.86
C GLN A 595 -1.11 -49.03 33.51
N SER A 596 -0.13 -49.61 34.23
CA SER A 596 0.27 -51.01 34.15
C SER A 596 -0.05 -51.76 35.48
N GLY A 597 -1.32 -51.79 35.87
CA GLY A 597 -1.82 -52.61 36.96
C GLY A 597 -1.95 -51.97 38.35
N ILE A 598 -1.36 -50.82 38.65
CA ILE A 598 -1.52 -50.10 39.92
C ILE A 598 -2.29 -48.80 39.69
N ASN A 599 -3.46 -48.70 40.30
CA ASN A 599 -4.26 -47.48 40.26
C ASN A 599 -3.72 -46.47 41.30
N ARG A 600 -3.02 -45.43 40.84
CA ARG A 600 -2.45 -44.39 41.70
C ARG A 600 -3.50 -43.57 42.47
N HIS A 601 -4.73 -43.51 42.00
CA HIS A 601 -5.83 -42.79 42.65
C HIS A 601 -6.31 -43.44 43.95
N GLU A 602 -6.00 -44.73 44.15
CA GLU A 602 -6.36 -45.43 45.42
C GLU A 602 -5.67 -44.83 46.64
N ARG A 603 -4.51 -44.22 46.45
CA ARG A 603 -3.71 -43.58 47.52
C ARG A 603 -4.09 -42.11 47.75
N LEU A 604 -4.99 -41.54 46.96
CA LEU A 604 -5.43 -40.15 47.04
C LEU A 604 -6.83 -40.03 47.61
N SER A 605 -7.14 -38.84 48.15
CA SER A 605 -8.50 -38.48 48.42
C SER A 605 -9.27 -38.24 47.10
N PRO A 606 -10.59 -38.39 47.06
CA PRO A 606 -11.40 -38.07 45.87
C PRO A 606 -11.14 -36.64 45.36
N ALA A 607 -11.00 -35.66 46.26
CA ALA A 607 -10.71 -34.26 45.89
C ALA A 607 -9.30 -34.08 45.28
N MET A 608 -8.30 -34.81 45.80
CA MET A 608 -6.95 -34.79 45.23
C MET A 608 -6.90 -35.48 43.84
N SER A 609 -7.61 -36.57 43.68
CA SER A 609 -7.79 -37.25 42.38
C SER A 609 -8.47 -36.35 41.36
N LEU A 610 -9.49 -35.62 41.78
CA LEU A 610 -10.16 -34.60 40.96
C LEU A 610 -9.18 -33.55 40.46
N LEU A 611 -8.38 -32.94 41.36
CA LEU A 611 -7.40 -31.93 41.01
C LEU A 611 -6.36 -32.42 40.00
N VAL A 612 -5.90 -33.68 40.14
CA VAL A 612 -4.96 -34.27 39.18
C VAL A 612 -5.59 -34.44 37.81
N ILE A 613 -6.85 -34.92 37.77
CA ILE A 613 -7.53 -35.18 36.50
C ILE A 613 -7.91 -33.84 35.81
N VAL A 614 -8.52 -32.89 36.54
CA VAL A 614 -8.84 -31.55 35.94
C VAL A 614 -7.56 -30.85 35.49
N GLY A 615 -6.45 -31.08 36.19
CA GLY A 615 -5.16 -30.46 35.89
C GLY A 615 -4.66 -30.66 34.46
N HIS A 616 -5.00 -31.82 33.82
CA HIS A 616 -4.50 -32.11 32.46
C HIS A 616 -5.01 -31.07 31.43
N VAL A 617 -6.22 -30.52 31.62
CA VAL A 617 -6.75 -29.47 30.72
C VAL A 617 -5.90 -28.22 30.82
N LYS A 618 -5.55 -27.79 32.03
CA LYS A 618 -4.67 -26.64 32.26
C LYS A 618 -3.27 -26.90 31.70
N ASP A 619 -2.66 -28.05 32.05
CA ASP A 619 -1.34 -28.47 31.56
C ASP A 619 -1.33 -28.52 30.01
N GLY A 620 -2.40 -29.04 29.39
CA GLY A 620 -2.58 -29.05 27.94
C GLY A 620 -2.67 -27.67 27.31
N MET A 621 -3.33 -26.72 27.94
CA MET A 621 -3.39 -25.33 27.49
C MET A 621 -2.04 -24.62 27.60
N GLU A 622 -1.25 -24.92 28.64
CA GLU A 622 0.11 -24.39 28.79
C GLU A 622 1.03 -24.93 27.68
N LEU A 623 1.00 -26.24 27.41
CA LEU A 623 1.74 -26.85 26.29
C LEU A 623 1.28 -26.29 24.94
N ALA A 624 -0.03 -26.12 24.74
CA ALA A 624 -0.56 -25.53 23.51
C ALA A 624 -0.10 -24.07 23.30
N ALA A 625 0.14 -23.35 24.39
CA ALA A 625 0.71 -21.99 24.30
C ALA A 625 2.20 -22.01 23.97
N GLU A 626 2.96 -22.90 24.61
CA GLU A 626 4.41 -23.08 24.40
C GLU A 626 4.72 -23.49 22.96
N TYR A 627 3.97 -24.44 22.42
CA TYR A 627 4.13 -24.91 21.04
C TYR A 627 3.36 -24.07 20.01
N ALA A 628 2.83 -22.93 20.43
CA ALA A 628 2.09 -21.97 19.58
C ALA A 628 0.95 -22.60 18.75
N LEU A 629 0.23 -23.59 19.32
CA LEU A 629 -0.90 -24.21 18.63
C LEU A 629 -1.97 -23.16 18.29
N PRO A 630 -2.66 -23.27 17.14
CA PRO A 630 -3.75 -22.39 16.74
C PRO A 630 -4.88 -22.34 17.79
N MET A 631 -5.54 -21.18 17.92
CA MET A 631 -6.63 -21.00 18.88
C MET A 631 -7.78 -22.00 18.67
N GLN A 632 -8.02 -22.40 17.42
CA GLN A 632 -9.03 -23.42 17.09
C GLN A 632 -8.74 -24.75 17.80
N LEU A 633 -7.48 -25.22 17.83
CA LEU A 633 -7.09 -26.44 18.50
C LEU A 633 -7.11 -26.32 20.02
N ARG A 634 -6.72 -25.16 20.55
CA ARG A 634 -6.79 -24.88 21.98
C ARG A 634 -8.22 -25.01 22.51
N HIS A 635 -9.23 -24.67 21.69
CA HIS A 635 -10.62 -24.83 22.05
C HIS A 635 -11.02 -26.31 22.28
N PHE A 636 -10.45 -27.24 21.53
CA PHE A 636 -10.65 -28.68 21.79
C PHE A 636 -10.04 -29.09 23.13
N ILE A 637 -8.83 -28.64 23.45
CA ILE A 637 -8.17 -28.94 24.71
C ILE A 637 -8.97 -28.42 25.91
N GLU A 638 -9.45 -27.17 25.84
CA GLU A 638 -10.16 -26.56 26.98
C GLU A 638 -11.59 -27.06 27.16
N SER A 639 -12.27 -27.55 26.08
CA SER A 639 -13.71 -27.81 26.08
C SER A 639 -14.12 -29.27 25.93
N HIS A 640 -13.16 -30.22 25.72
CA HIS A 640 -13.54 -31.62 25.46
C HIS A 640 -14.28 -32.29 26.60
N HIS A 641 -14.11 -31.85 27.83
CA HIS A 641 -14.89 -32.29 28.98
C HIS A 641 -16.03 -31.34 29.33
N GLY A 642 -16.08 -30.13 28.76
CA GLY A 642 -17.11 -29.13 29.09
C GLY A 642 -17.24 -28.88 30.59
N THR A 643 -18.45 -28.96 31.09
CA THR A 643 -18.80 -28.86 32.52
C THR A 643 -19.33 -30.19 33.09
N THR A 644 -18.89 -31.32 32.55
CA THR A 644 -19.41 -32.64 32.93
C THR A 644 -19.01 -33.04 34.34
N LEU A 645 -19.84 -33.83 34.99
CA LEU A 645 -19.61 -34.36 36.34
C LEU A 645 -18.63 -35.56 36.27
N MET A 646 -17.65 -35.57 37.15
CA MET A 646 -16.81 -36.75 37.39
C MET A 646 -17.49 -37.72 38.37
N GLU A 647 -18.46 -38.48 37.86
CA GLU A 647 -19.36 -39.35 38.62
C GLU A 647 -18.61 -40.28 39.60
N TYR A 648 -17.52 -40.88 39.15
CA TYR A 648 -16.72 -41.82 39.98
C TYR A 648 -16.21 -41.17 41.28
N PHE A 649 -15.58 -40.01 41.18
CA PHE A 649 -15.03 -39.33 42.35
C PHE A 649 -16.12 -38.64 43.20
N PHE A 650 -17.17 -38.16 42.57
CA PHE A 650 -18.32 -37.64 43.29
C PHE A 650 -18.96 -38.71 44.18
N HIS A 651 -19.26 -39.89 43.62
CA HIS A 651 -19.83 -40.98 44.39
C HIS A 651 -18.84 -41.57 45.41
N ALA A 652 -17.53 -41.55 45.11
CA ALA A 652 -16.51 -41.97 46.07
C ALA A 652 -16.42 -41.00 47.27
N ALA A 653 -16.55 -39.70 47.01
CA ALA A 653 -16.62 -38.67 48.04
C ALA A 653 -17.89 -38.81 48.90
N GLN A 654 -19.05 -39.00 48.25
CA GLN A 654 -20.32 -39.22 48.95
C GLN A 654 -20.24 -40.43 49.89
N ARG A 655 -19.67 -41.57 49.42
CA ARG A 655 -19.50 -42.76 50.25
C ARG A 655 -18.58 -42.55 51.47
N ARG A 656 -17.54 -41.66 51.35
CA ARG A 656 -16.64 -41.34 52.44
C ARG A 656 -17.19 -40.34 53.45
N ALA A 657 -17.96 -39.39 52.99
CA ALA A 657 -18.49 -38.30 53.84
C ALA A 657 -19.85 -38.66 54.50
N GLY A 658 -20.48 -39.81 54.17
CA GLY A 658 -21.86 -40.05 54.54
C GLY A 658 -22.82 -39.10 53.83
N ASN A 659 -23.99 -38.84 54.45
CA ASN A 659 -25.00 -37.95 53.82
C ASN A 659 -24.71 -36.47 54.01
N ASP A 660 -23.53 -36.06 54.52
CA ASP A 660 -23.18 -34.66 54.74
C ASP A 660 -22.68 -33.98 53.44
N GLY A 661 -23.55 -33.26 52.83
CA GLY A 661 -23.39 -32.01 52.11
C GLY A 661 -22.26 -31.89 51.07
N ILE A 662 -21.92 -32.93 50.27
CA ILE A 662 -20.98 -32.76 49.14
C ILE A 662 -21.71 -32.09 47.98
N ASN A 663 -21.19 -30.92 47.56
CA ASN A 663 -21.71 -30.18 46.45
C ASN A 663 -21.28 -30.82 45.13
N GLU A 664 -22.20 -31.15 44.26
CA GLU A 664 -21.92 -31.70 42.91
C GLU A 664 -21.09 -30.73 42.05
N ALA A 665 -21.29 -29.43 42.24
CA ALA A 665 -20.55 -28.38 41.49
C ALA A 665 -19.01 -28.48 41.69
N ASP A 666 -18.58 -28.96 42.89
CA ASP A 666 -17.15 -29.09 43.22
C ASP A 666 -16.47 -30.26 42.46
N PHE A 667 -17.28 -31.16 41.89
CA PHE A 667 -16.81 -32.34 41.12
C PHE A 667 -17.07 -32.24 39.63
N ARG A 668 -17.43 -31.05 39.14
CA ARG A 668 -17.57 -30.77 37.71
C ARG A 668 -16.31 -30.18 37.12
N TYR A 669 -16.09 -30.45 35.83
CA TYR A 669 -15.06 -29.70 35.06
C TYR A 669 -15.41 -28.23 34.99
N PRO A 670 -14.41 -27.31 34.98
CA PRO A 670 -14.66 -25.88 35.00
C PRO A 670 -15.17 -25.32 33.66
N GLY A 671 -15.15 -26.10 32.59
CA GLY A 671 -15.52 -25.67 31.24
C GLY A 671 -14.36 -25.00 30.51
N PRO A 672 -14.66 -24.33 29.40
CA PRO A 672 -15.96 -24.01 28.81
C PRO A 672 -16.65 -25.20 28.12
N LYS A 673 -17.95 -25.07 27.82
CA LYS A 673 -18.68 -25.99 26.94
C LYS A 673 -18.20 -25.84 25.48
N PRO A 674 -18.33 -26.90 24.65
CA PRO A 674 -18.01 -26.83 23.21
C PRO A 674 -18.84 -25.75 22.50
N ARG A 675 -18.15 -24.90 21.70
CA ARG A 675 -18.81 -23.80 20.96
C ARG A 675 -18.92 -24.05 19.47
N THR A 676 -18.26 -25.10 18.95
CA THR A 676 -18.30 -25.51 17.55
C THR A 676 -18.90 -26.88 17.39
N ARG A 677 -19.40 -27.22 16.20
CA ARG A 677 -19.91 -28.57 15.91
C ARG A 677 -18.82 -29.62 16.05
N GLU A 678 -17.63 -29.31 15.57
CA GLU A 678 -16.46 -30.18 15.59
C GLU A 678 -16.04 -30.53 17.04
N ALA A 679 -15.98 -29.54 17.93
CA ALA A 679 -15.65 -29.75 19.34
C ALA A 679 -16.74 -30.54 20.08
N ALA A 680 -18.04 -30.29 19.78
CA ALA A 680 -19.15 -31.05 20.35
C ALA A 680 -19.13 -32.52 19.89
N VAL A 681 -18.88 -32.76 18.61
CA VAL A 681 -18.71 -34.11 18.03
C VAL A 681 -17.54 -34.82 18.71
N MET A 682 -16.40 -34.17 18.83
CA MET A 682 -15.20 -34.76 19.46
C MET A 682 -15.44 -35.09 20.94
N MET A 683 -16.08 -34.20 21.72
CA MET A 683 -16.47 -34.50 23.11
C MET A 683 -17.28 -35.78 23.21
N LEU A 684 -18.25 -36.02 22.30
CA LEU A 684 -19.05 -37.24 22.31
C LEU A 684 -18.19 -38.45 21.92
N CYS A 685 -17.31 -38.32 20.92
CA CYS A 685 -16.41 -39.39 20.48
C CYS A 685 -15.44 -39.82 21.57
N ASP A 686 -14.83 -38.88 22.30
CA ASP A 686 -13.95 -39.12 23.44
C ASP A 686 -14.66 -39.88 24.54
N CYS A 687 -15.85 -39.38 24.97
CA CYS A 687 -16.63 -40.02 26.01
C CYS A 687 -17.04 -41.44 25.62
N VAL A 688 -17.47 -41.66 24.40
CA VAL A 688 -17.97 -42.96 23.93
C VAL A 688 -16.79 -43.94 23.71
N GLU A 689 -15.65 -43.53 23.14
CA GLU A 689 -14.48 -44.37 22.96
C GLU A 689 -13.98 -44.87 24.29
N SER A 690 -13.82 -43.98 25.26
CA SER A 690 -13.39 -44.34 26.63
C SER A 690 -14.33 -45.28 27.30
N ALA A 691 -15.66 -45.11 27.15
CA ALA A 691 -16.67 -46.00 27.72
C ALA A 691 -16.70 -47.38 27.02
N CYS A 692 -16.58 -47.42 25.68
CA CYS A 692 -16.54 -48.67 24.92
C CYS A 692 -15.37 -49.56 25.32
N ARG A 693 -14.23 -48.99 25.68
CA ARG A 693 -13.04 -49.70 26.11
C ARG A 693 -13.26 -50.49 27.41
N THR A 694 -14.21 -50.10 28.25
CA THR A 694 -14.58 -50.76 29.50
C THR A 694 -15.60 -51.91 29.35
N LEU A 695 -16.19 -52.05 28.15
CA LEU A 695 -17.17 -53.12 27.88
C LEU A 695 -16.43 -54.47 27.79
N SER A 696 -16.85 -55.43 28.61
CA SER A 696 -16.32 -56.80 28.59
C SER A 696 -16.60 -57.53 27.27
N GLU A 697 -17.76 -57.24 26.65
CA GLU A 697 -18.16 -57.77 25.34
C GLU A 697 -18.83 -56.67 24.52
N PRO A 698 -18.10 -55.99 23.63
CA PRO A 698 -18.62 -54.91 22.79
C PRO A 698 -19.43 -55.46 21.60
N THR A 699 -20.64 -55.95 21.85
CA THR A 699 -21.59 -56.33 20.79
C THR A 699 -22.21 -55.09 20.13
N PRO A 700 -22.66 -55.20 18.87
CA PRO A 700 -23.25 -54.05 18.15
C PRO A 700 -24.39 -53.40 18.91
N ALA A 701 -25.30 -54.21 19.52
CA ALA A 701 -26.42 -53.70 20.30
C ALA A 701 -25.95 -52.97 21.58
N ARG A 702 -24.93 -53.47 22.28
CA ARG A 702 -24.38 -52.78 23.46
C ARG A 702 -23.65 -51.47 23.09
N ILE A 703 -22.93 -51.45 21.95
CA ILE A 703 -22.30 -50.23 21.44
C ILE A 703 -23.38 -49.23 21.09
N GLU A 704 -24.43 -49.60 20.35
CA GLU A 704 -25.51 -48.69 19.99
C GLU A 704 -26.18 -48.12 21.25
N GLN A 705 -26.53 -48.97 22.20
CA GLN A 705 -27.15 -48.50 23.43
C GLN A 705 -26.23 -47.54 24.19
N LEU A 706 -24.95 -47.84 24.34
CA LEU A 706 -23.98 -46.99 25.03
C LEU A 706 -23.85 -45.63 24.39
N VAL A 707 -23.73 -45.57 23.04
CA VAL A 707 -23.61 -44.30 22.29
C VAL A 707 -24.85 -43.43 22.53
N ARG A 708 -26.07 -44.01 22.41
CA ARG A 708 -27.33 -43.26 22.59
C ARG A 708 -27.51 -42.80 24.02
N ASP A 709 -27.18 -43.63 25.01
CA ASP A 709 -27.31 -43.28 26.43
C ASP A 709 -26.35 -42.13 26.80
N LEU A 710 -25.11 -42.19 26.35
CA LEU A 710 -24.08 -41.15 26.61
C LEU A 710 -24.42 -39.84 25.89
N SER A 711 -24.87 -39.92 24.65
CA SER A 711 -25.33 -38.74 23.88
C SER A 711 -26.53 -38.08 24.59
N HIS A 712 -27.51 -38.87 25.01
CA HIS A 712 -28.66 -38.35 25.73
C HIS A 712 -28.28 -37.70 27.07
N ARG A 713 -27.38 -38.32 27.84
CA ARG A 713 -26.87 -37.73 29.10
C ARG A 713 -26.16 -36.39 28.85
N ARG A 714 -25.30 -36.27 27.84
CA ARG A 714 -24.61 -35.01 27.49
C ARG A 714 -25.61 -33.94 27.05
N LEU A 715 -26.64 -34.33 26.30
CA LEU A 715 -27.69 -33.42 25.86
C LEU A 715 -28.51 -32.89 27.08
N VAL A 716 -28.96 -33.78 27.99
CA VAL A 716 -29.75 -33.39 29.17
C VAL A 716 -28.91 -32.57 30.16
N ASP A 717 -27.61 -32.87 30.29
CA ASP A 717 -26.67 -32.08 31.09
C ASP A 717 -26.31 -30.74 30.45
N GLY A 718 -26.89 -30.42 29.27
CA GLY A 718 -26.73 -29.15 28.58
C GLY A 718 -25.35 -28.90 28.00
N GLN A 719 -24.51 -29.95 27.77
CA GLN A 719 -23.17 -29.79 27.29
C GLN A 719 -23.08 -29.25 25.86
N PHE A 720 -24.15 -29.38 25.07
CA PHE A 720 -24.21 -28.88 23.69
C PHE A 720 -24.90 -27.51 23.56
N ASP A 721 -25.29 -26.85 24.67
CA ASP A 721 -26.07 -25.60 24.65
C ASP A 721 -25.35 -24.44 23.93
N ASP A 722 -24.02 -24.39 24.00
CA ASP A 722 -23.19 -23.36 23.37
C ASP A 722 -22.77 -23.70 21.91
N SER A 723 -23.10 -24.95 21.46
CA SER A 723 -22.79 -25.45 20.14
C SER A 723 -23.96 -25.23 19.16
N PRO A 724 -23.68 -24.90 17.87
CA PRO A 724 -24.76 -24.85 16.86
C PRO A 724 -25.17 -26.24 16.35
N LEU A 725 -24.87 -27.31 17.06
CA LEU A 725 -25.24 -28.68 16.71
C LEU A 725 -26.76 -28.87 16.89
N THR A 726 -27.43 -29.27 15.79
CA THR A 726 -28.86 -29.53 15.82
C THR A 726 -29.18 -30.96 16.29
N LEU A 727 -30.39 -31.22 16.82
CA LEU A 727 -30.80 -32.57 17.20
C LEU A 727 -30.82 -33.56 16.02
N ARG A 728 -31.00 -33.08 14.79
CA ARG A 728 -30.91 -33.91 13.60
C ARG A 728 -29.45 -34.30 13.32
N GLU A 729 -28.55 -33.35 13.38
CA GLU A 729 -27.12 -33.62 13.24
C GLU A 729 -26.60 -34.53 14.32
N LEU A 730 -27.05 -34.35 15.58
CA LEU A 730 -26.65 -35.22 16.70
C LEU A 730 -27.00 -36.68 16.43
N ARG A 731 -28.17 -36.98 15.90
CA ARG A 731 -28.56 -38.36 15.51
C ARG A 731 -27.63 -38.90 14.39
N THR A 732 -27.32 -38.10 13.39
CA THR A 732 -26.43 -38.49 12.30
C THR A 732 -25.01 -38.79 12.84
N VAL A 733 -24.52 -37.97 13.79
CA VAL A 733 -23.24 -38.17 14.50
C VAL A 733 -23.29 -39.49 15.29
N GLU A 734 -24.34 -39.75 16.06
CA GLU A 734 -24.52 -41.03 16.81
C GLU A 734 -24.40 -42.24 15.86
N ASP A 735 -25.14 -42.23 14.74
CA ASP A 735 -25.14 -43.32 13.76
C ASP A 735 -23.74 -43.52 13.14
N SER A 736 -23.00 -42.43 12.87
CA SER A 736 -21.63 -42.48 12.38
C SER A 736 -20.65 -43.05 13.39
N ILE A 737 -20.77 -42.66 14.68
CA ILE A 737 -19.97 -43.19 15.78
C ILE A 737 -20.23 -44.68 15.96
N ILE A 738 -21.50 -45.09 15.97
CA ILE A 738 -21.90 -46.51 16.08
C ILE A 738 -21.27 -47.34 14.96
N LYS A 739 -21.34 -46.85 13.72
CA LYS A 739 -20.73 -47.51 12.58
C LYS A 739 -19.21 -47.63 12.71
N SER A 740 -18.52 -46.56 13.12
CA SER A 740 -17.07 -46.53 13.29
C SER A 740 -16.61 -47.51 14.40
N LEU A 741 -17.29 -47.49 15.56
CA LEU A 741 -16.96 -48.39 16.66
C LEU A 741 -17.26 -49.87 16.32
N ASN A 742 -18.36 -50.16 15.65
CA ASN A 742 -18.62 -51.50 15.17
C ASN A 742 -17.52 -51.99 14.23
N ALA A 743 -16.99 -51.14 13.32
CA ALA A 743 -15.87 -51.50 12.47
C ALA A 743 -14.57 -51.79 13.26
N ILE A 744 -14.32 -51.00 14.32
CA ILE A 744 -13.11 -51.18 15.17
C ILE A 744 -13.21 -52.47 16.00
N TYR A 745 -14.35 -52.81 16.55
CA TYR A 745 -14.52 -53.95 17.44
C TYR A 745 -14.91 -55.24 16.72
N HIS A 746 -15.55 -55.22 15.53
CA HIS A 746 -15.81 -56.39 14.70
C HIS A 746 -14.59 -57.01 14.06
N GLY A 747 -13.48 -56.29 13.92
CA GLY A 747 -12.22 -56.84 13.37
C GLY A 747 -11.54 -57.87 14.30
N ARG A 748 -12.05 -58.08 15.53
CA ARG A 748 -11.58 -59.11 16.46
C ARG A 748 -12.41 -60.38 16.41
N ILE A 749 -12.60 -60.98 15.25
CA ILE A 749 -13.02 -62.39 15.18
C ILE A 749 -11.89 -63.18 15.73
N SER A 750 -12.07 -63.82 16.94
CA SER A 750 -11.17 -64.81 17.42
C SER A 750 -11.22 -65.99 16.45
N TYR A 751 -10.17 -66.17 15.65
CA TYR A 751 -9.95 -67.40 14.91
C TYR A 751 -9.95 -68.55 15.95
N PRO A 752 -10.81 -69.58 15.80
CA PRO A 752 -10.74 -70.76 16.66
C PRO A 752 -9.29 -71.28 16.53
N SER A 753 -8.54 -71.26 17.62
CA SER A 753 -7.24 -71.90 17.64
C SER A 753 -7.45 -73.32 17.18
N MET A 754 -6.76 -73.72 16.09
CA MET A 754 -6.69 -75.13 15.67
C MET A 754 -6.06 -75.96 16.79
N ARG A 755 -6.91 -76.41 17.69
CA ARG A 755 -6.59 -77.60 18.50
C ARG A 755 -6.75 -78.84 17.61
N SER A 756 -5.91 -78.99 16.61
CA SER A 756 -5.74 -80.18 15.77
C SER A 756 -4.35 -80.65 16.01
N GLY A 757 -4.17 -81.62 16.96
CA GLY A 757 -2.89 -82.27 17.15
C GLY A 757 -2.82 -83.26 18.29
N GLN A 758 -3.81 -83.31 19.20
CA GLN A 758 -3.67 -84.28 20.33
C GLN A 758 -4.72 -85.40 20.39
N ARG A 759 -5.60 -85.52 19.37
CA ARG A 759 -6.47 -86.72 19.27
C ARG A 759 -5.98 -87.80 18.30
N GLY A 760 -4.91 -87.55 17.57
CA GLY A 760 -4.31 -88.56 16.66
C GLY A 760 -3.28 -89.53 17.35
N GLU A 761 -2.62 -89.11 18.41
CA GLU A 761 -1.61 -89.95 19.09
C GLU A 761 -2.21 -90.88 20.13
N GLN A 762 -3.38 -90.65 20.70
CA GLN A 762 -4.06 -91.60 21.62
C GLN A 762 -4.85 -92.67 20.93
N ALA A 763 -5.14 -92.55 19.63
CA ALA A 763 -5.79 -93.61 18.82
C ALA A 763 -4.74 -94.59 18.26
N ALA A 764 -3.51 -94.15 18.02
CA ALA A 764 -2.46 -95.05 17.48
C ALA A 764 -1.79 -95.91 18.60
N SER A 765 -1.81 -95.51 19.87
CA SER A 765 -1.25 -96.30 20.94
C SER A 765 -2.23 -97.36 21.51
N ARG A 766 -3.51 -97.37 21.10
CA ARG A 766 -4.48 -98.45 21.47
C ARG A 766 -4.70 -99.50 20.41
N ALA A 767 -4.07 -99.37 19.25
CA ALA A 767 -4.12 -100.40 18.18
C ALA A 767 -2.83 -101.24 18.11
N ALA A 768 -1.84 -101.04 19.02
CA ALA A 768 -0.59 -101.78 19.05
C ALA A 768 -0.35 -102.41 20.43
N SER A 769 -1.41 -102.72 21.22
CA SER A 769 -1.33 -103.61 22.42
C SER A 769 -2.35 -104.74 22.29
#